data_aa0981081e85e4bd75a2810baa17d202
#
_entry.id   aa0981081e85e4bd75a2810baa17d202
#
_cell.length_a   1.000
_cell.length_b   1.000
_cell.length_c   1.000
_cell.angle_alpha   90.00
_cell.angle_beta   90.00
_cell.angle_gamma   90.00
#
_symmetry.space_group_name_H-M   'P 1'
#
loop_
_entity.id
_entity.type
_entity.pdbx_description
1 polymer ?
#
loop_
_entity_poly.entity_id
_entity_poly.type
_entity_poly.pdbx_seq_one_letter_code
_entity_poly.pdbx_strand_id
1 'polypeptide(L)'
;MPPRHSLPEALLTTLSTTRGRSDRLTHTEHLPARPARYAPWPDWIRPEITESARATGVRQPWAHQAEAMNLAKSGQSVVIATGTASGKSLGYLAPVLSDLLEGTEARNGRGATALYLAPTKALAADQRRRAAELAPPRVRAALYDGDTPPEEREWVRQYASYVLTNPDMLHRGILPAHARWSSFLKTLRYVVVDECHGYRGVFGSHVAQVLRRLRRICARYGSSPVFLLASATTADPAVTARRLTGLPAEAVTEDGSPRGPMVFGLWEPPLTENVGEHGAPVRRTATAEAAHLLTDLVERETRTVVFVRSRRAAELVALQTQDQLGRPLADRVAAYRGGYLADERRALERELHSGRLLGLASTSALELGVDISGLDAVLMAGYPGTRASLWQQAGRAGREAQGALAVLIARDDPLDTYLVHHPEALFATPVEATVLDPDNPHVLAPHLCAAAAELPLTDSDLELFGPSAAPLLPVLERRGLLRRRGDAWYWTRRERAADAVDLRGSGGSPVQIVEAPTGRLLGTVDASAAHTTVHTGAVHLHQGRTYLVKDFDLDSSVALVEPADPPYTTSARDITSVSVLSTDTTVDWGEGRLSFGSVEVVNQVVGYLRKRISTGEIMGESKLDLPPRTLRTRAVWWSVTEDQLLDADIPPDQLPGAAHAAEHASIGLLPLFATCDRWDIGGVSVPLHPDTGLPTVFVYDGHPGGAGFAERGFRRAEQWLTATREAIAACECERGCPSCVQSPKCGNGNDPLDKAAAVRLLDVLLVGAPAAAGPTGPDGAAGPTGPREPAGETGKAADAGEAAPTHTADPAEAARAIEREEGPDEGGRTGEGSPGAS
;
A
#
# COMPACT_ATOMS: atom_id res chain seq x y z
N MET A 1 -15.40 -6.11 -42.30
CA MET A 1 -14.89 -5.76 -40.99
C MET A 1 -13.78 -6.75 -40.68
N PRO A 2 -12.58 -6.33 -40.26
CA PRO A 2 -11.56 -7.27 -39.83
C PRO A 2 -12.10 -8.08 -38.62
N PRO A 3 -11.64 -9.31 -38.42
CA PRO A 3 -12.09 -10.12 -37.28
C PRO A 3 -11.82 -9.36 -35.95
N ARG A 4 -12.80 -9.36 -35.06
CA ARG A 4 -12.76 -8.59 -33.79
C ARG A 4 -11.53 -8.87 -32.91
N HIS A 5 -10.77 -9.93 -33.18
CA HIS A 5 -9.52 -10.30 -32.52
C HIS A 5 -8.30 -9.44 -32.90
N SER A 6 -8.37 -8.72 -34.03
CA SER A 6 -7.29 -7.82 -34.46
C SER A 6 -7.50 -6.35 -34.05
N LEU A 7 -8.58 -6.03 -33.32
CA LEU A 7 -8.88 -4.64 -32.93
C LEU A 7 -7.83 -4.05 -31.97
N PRO A 8 -7.38 -4.73 -30.91
CA PRO A 8 -6.37 -4.19 -30.01
C PRO A 8 -5.01 -3.93 -30.68
N GLU A 9 -4.57 -4.86 -31.54
CA GLU A 9 -3.35 -4.68 -32.34
C GLU A 9 -3.47 -3.49 -33.29
N ALA A 10 -4.62 -3.36 -33.97
CA ALA A 10 -4.86 -2.24 -34.87
C ALA A 10 -4.88 -0.90 -34.11
N LEU A 11 -5.45 -0.86 -32.90
CA LEU A 11 -5.44 0.33 -32.05
C LEU A 11 -4.01 0.69 -31.63
N LEU A 12 -3.23 -0.27 -31.11
CA LEU A 12 -1.85 -0.03 -30.67
C LEU A 12 -0.96 0.40 -31.84
N THR A 13 -1.07 -0.27 -33.00
CA THR A 13 -0.38 0.11 -34.24
C THR A 13 -0.73 1.54 -34.64
N THR A 14 -2.01 1.90 -34.56
CA THR A 14 -2.43 3.27 -34.88
C THR A 14 -1.84 4.28 -33.91
N LEU A 15 -1.86 4.02 -32.59
CA LEU A 15 -1.26 4.91 -31.59
C LEU A 15 0.22 5.13 -31.85
N SER A 16 0.97 4.07 -32.19
CA SER A 16 2.41 4.12 -32.43
C SER A 16 2.76 4.77 -33.79
N THR A 17 1.96 4.60 -34.83
CA THR A 17 2.26 5.17 -36.18
C THR A 17 1.73 6.59 -36.34
N THR A 18 0.71 6.99 -35.59
CA THR A 18 0.15 8.33 -35.68
C THR A 18 1.17 9.38 -35.19
N ARG A 19 1.34 10.44 -35.97
CA ARG A 19 2.20 11.60 -35.62
C ARG A 19 3.68 11.23 -35.33
N GLY A 20 4.20 10.16 -35.95
CA GLY A 20 5.61 9.78 -35.83
C GLY A 20 6.02 9.29 -34.44
N ARG A 21 5.18 8.50 -33.79
CA ARG A 21 5.40 8.00 -32.42
C ARG A 21 5.95 6.56 -32.36
N SER A 22 6.52 6.06 -33.46
CA SER A 22 6.97 4.67 -33.54
C SER A 22 8.10 4.31 -32.57
N ASP A 23 8.86 5.30 -32.15
CA ASP A 23 9.97 5.23 -31.18
C ASP A 23 9.53 5.17 -29.71
N ARG A 24 8.25 5.38 -29.43
CA ARG A 24 7.73 5.46 -28.05
C ARG A 24 7.24 4.13 -27.49
N LEU A 25 6.90 3.20 -28.38
CA LEU A 25 6.47 1.85 -28.00
C LEU A 25 7.71 0.98 -27.81
N THR A 26 8.09 0.73 -26.57
CA THR A 26 9.30 -0.03 -26.21
C THR A 26 9.08 -1.54 -26.28
N HIS A 27 7.85 -1.99 -25.93
CA HIS A 27 7.50 -3.40 -25.93
C HIS A 27 6.01 -3.62 -26.16
N THR A 28 5.66 -4.77 -26.74
CA THR A 28 4.28 -5.26 -26.88
C THR A 28 4.19 -6.68 -26.38
N GLU A 29 3.37 -6.90 -25.36
CA GLU A 29 3.07 -8.23 -24.82
C GLU A 29 1.71 -8.70 -25.27
N HIS A 30 1.61 -9.95 -25.73
CA HIS A 30 0.38 -10.60 -26.17
C HIS A 30 -0.08 -11.62 -25.13
N LEU A 31 -1.11 -11.28 -24.37
CA LEU A 31 -1.70 -12.15 -23.38
C LEU A 31 -2.82 -12.98 -24.02
N PRO A 32 -2.68 -14.31 -24.10
CA PRO A 32 -3.66 -15.16 -24.78
C PRO A 32 -4.98 -15.23 -24.01
N ALA A 33 -6.05 -15.54 -24.72
CA ALA A 33 -7.34 -15.84 -24.12
C ALA A 33 -7.25 -17.09 -23.22
N ARG A 34 -8.00 -17.07 -22.13
CA ARG A 34 -8.13 -18.21 -21.22
C ARG A 34 -9.58 -18.68 -21.20
N PRO A 35 -9.86 -20.01 -21.43
CA PRO A 35 -11.20 -20.53 -21.35
C PRO A 35 -11.71 -20.62 -19.91
N ALA A 36 -13.04 -20.58 -19.73
CA ALA A 36 -13.67 -20.84 -18.44
C ALA A 36 -13.52 -22.30 -18.00
N ARG A 37 -13.25 -22.54 -16.71
CA ARG A 37 -13.31 -23.85 -16.07
C ARG A 37 -14.45 -23.83 -15.05
N TYR A 38 -15.52 -24.54 -15.36
CA TYR A 38 -16.71 -24.63 -14.53
C TYR A 38 -16.66 -25.83 -13.56
N ALA A 39 -17.38 -25.72 -12.46
CA ALA A 39 -17.65 -26.82 -11.54
C ALA A 39 -19.16 -26.87 -11.22
N PRO A 40 -19.70 -28.04 -10.77
CA PRO A 40 -21.06 -28.07 -10.30
C PRO A 40 -21.23 -27.23 -9.03
N TRP A 41 -22.45 -26.73 -8.80
CA TRP A 41 -22.79 -26.13 -7.53
C TRP A 41 -22.65 -27.18 -6.42
N PRO A 42 -22.01 -26.86 -5.29
CA PRO A 42 -22.01 -27.76 -4.13
C PRO A 42 -23.43 -28.00 -3.63
N ASP A 43 -23.80 -29.29 -3.35
CA ASP A 43 -25.16 -29.70 -3.00
C ASP A 43 -25.68 -29.04 -1.71
N TRP A 44 -24.79 -28.56 -0.85
CA TRP A 44 -25.16 -27.93 0.42
C TRP A 44 -25.49 -26.42 0.26
N ILE A 45 -25.22 -25.79 -0.89
CA ILE A 45 -25.65 -24.42 -1.16
C ILE A 45 -27.17 -24.38 -1.27
N ARG A 46 -27.80 -23.48 -0.55
CA ARG A 46 -29.27 -23.33 -0.52
C ARG A 46 -29.83 -23.08 -1.93
N PRO A 47 -30.92 -23.76 -2.31
CA PRO A 47 -31.52 -23.61 -3.65
C PRO A 47 -31.85 -22.15 -4.02
N GLU A 48 -32.31 -21.36 -3.04
CA GLU A 48 -32.65 -19.95 -3.26
C GLU A 48 -31.45 -19.13 -3.76
N ILE A 49 -30.25 -19.47 -3.30
CA ILE A 49 -29.00 -18.78 -3.72
C ILE A 49 -28.63 -19.22 -5.13
N THR A 50 -28.71 -20.51 -5.44
CA THR A 50 -28.39 -21.02 -6.78
C THR A 50 -29.37 -20.55 -7.83
N GLU A 51 -30.65 -20.42 -7.49
CA GLU A 51 -31.70 -19.89 -8.37
C GLU A 51 -31.49 -18.41 -8.65
N SER A 52 -31.22 -17.61 -7.62
CA SER A 52 -30.89 -16.19 -7.79
C SER A 52 -29.64 -15.99 -8.63
N ALA A 53 -28.58 -16.78 -8.41
CA ALA A 53 -27.37 -16.75 -9.22
C ALA A 53 -27.65 -17.10 -10.69
N ARG A 54 -28.50 -18.08 -10.95
CA ARG A 54 -28.94 -18.42 -12.32
C ARG A 54 -29.73 -17.28 -12.96
N ALA A 55 -30.56 -16.60 -12.21
CA ALA A 55 -31.33 -15.46 -12.69
C ALA A 55 -30.42 -14.29 -13.09
N THR A 56 -29.26 -14.14 -12.45
CA THR A 56 -28.23 -13.14 -12.83
C THR A 56 -27.26 -13.65 -13.90
N GLY A 57 -27.51 -14.84 -14.49
CA GLY A 57 -26.70 -15.40 -15.58
C GLY A 57 -25.63 -16.42 -15.15
N VAL A 58 -25.42 -16.64 -13.87
CA VAL A 58 -24.44 -17.62 -13.37
C VAL A 58 -25.05 -19.01 -13.31
N ARG A 59 -24.92 -19.79 -14.37
CA ARG A 59 -25.47 -21.16 -14.45
C ARG A 59 -24.70 -22.15 -13.56
N GLN A 60 -23.37 -22.03 -13.58
CA GLN A 60 -22.45 -22.85 -12.79
C GLN A 60 -21.33 -21.94 -12.24
N PRO A 61 -20.81 -22.20 -11.04
CA PRO A 61 -19.64 -21.50 -10.54
C PRO A 61 -18.39 -21.90 -11.32
N TRP A 62 -17.40 -21.05 -11.35
CA TRP A 62 -16.07 -21.42 -11.79
C TRP A 62 -15.38 -22.34 -10.77
N ALA A 63 -14.41 -23.14 -11.22
CA ALA A 63 -13.75 -24.14 -10.40
C ALA A 63 -13.21 -23.58 -9.06
N HIS A 64 -12.51 -22.44 -9.09
CA HIS A 64 -11.98 -21.80 -7.89
C HIS A 64 -13.07 -21.29 -6.93
N GLN A 65 -14.25 -20.92 -7.45
CA GLN A 65 -15.37 -20.50 -6.61
C GLN A 65 -15.96 -21.69 -5.85
N ALA A 66 -16.17 -22.82 -6.55
CA ALA A 66 -16.68 -24.03 -5.94
C ALA A 66 -15.71 -24.62 -4.90
N GLU A 67 -14.40 -24.59 -5.20
CA GLU A 67 -13.34 -24.99 -4.28
C GLU A 67 -13.38 -24.14 -2.99
N ALA A 68 -13.40 -22.81 -3.12
CA ALA A 68 -13.47 -21.90 -1.98
C ALA A 68 -14.75 -22.13 -1.13
N MET A 69 -15.92 -22.38 -1.78
CA MET A 69 -17.17 -22.69 -1.10
C MET A 69 -17.04 -23.96 -0.24
N ASN A 70 -16.45 -25.03 -0.78
CA ASN A 70 -16.28 -26.29 -0.07
C ASN A 70 -15.30 -26.19 1.10
N LEU A 71 -14.18 -25.50 0.93
CA LEU A 71 -13.24 -25.22 2.02
C LEU A 71 -13.88 -24.39 3.14
N ALA A 72 -14.64 -23.36 2.80
CA ALA A 72 -15.39 -22.56 3.77
C ALA A 72 -16.40 -23.41 4.58
N LYS A 73 -17.13 -24.31 3.92
CA LYS A 73 -18.10 -25.19 4.58
C LYS A 73 -17.45 -26.20 5.51
N SER A 74 -16.24 -26.67 5.17
CA SER A 74 -15.47 -27.56 6.05
C SER A 74 -14.91 -26.86 7.30
N GLY A 75 -15.10 -25.54 7.43
CA GLY A 75 -14.63 -24.74 8.57
C GLY A 75 -13.18 -24.26 8.43
N GLN A 76 -12.58 -24.40 7.25
CA GLN A 76 -11.24 -23.92 6.97
C GLN A 76 -11.28 -22.45 6.56
N SER A 77 -10.34 -21.65 7.07
CA SER A 77 -10.11 -20.30 6.55
C SER A 77 -9.50 -20.38 5.16
N VAL A 78 -9.96 -19.51 4.26
CA VAL A 78 -9.62 -19.57 2.83
C VAL A 78 -9.16 -18.22 2.33
N VAL A 79 -8.13 -18.18 1.50
CA VAL A 79 -7.76 -17.01 0.72
C VAL A 79 -7.91 -17.30 -0.78
N ILE A 80 -8.81 -16.57 -1.43
CA ILE A 80 -9.03 -16.64 -2.88
C ILE A 80 -8.12 -15.59 -3.53
N ALA A 81 -7.04 -16.04 -4.13
CA ALA A 81 -6.02 -15.18 -4.74
C ALA A 81 -5.96 -15.40 -6.27
N THR A 82 -7.00 -14.97 -6.96
CA THR A 82 -7.17 -15.10 -8.41
C THR A 82 -7.21 -13.72 -9.07
N GLY A 83 -7.11 -13.68 -10.41
CA GLY A 83 -7.08 -12.44 -11.19
C GLY A 83 -8.23 -11.46 -10.90
N THR A 84 -8.09 -10.23 -11.36
CA THR A 84 -9.18 -9.24 -11.33
C THR A 84 -10.36 -9.70 -12.19
N ALA A 85 -11.57 -9.32 -11.80
CA ALA A 85 -12.81 -9.71 -12.45
C ALA A 85 -13.06 -11.23 -12.53
N SER A 86 -12.32 -12.05 -11.79
CA SER A 86 -12.50 -13.51 -11.68
C SER A 86 -13.71 -13.93 -10.82
N GLY A 87 -14.58 -13.00 -10.43
CA GLY A 87 -15.80 -13.30 -9.67
C GLY A 87 -15.57 -13.88 -8.28
N LYS A 88 -14.45 -13.60 -7.62
CA LYS A 88 -14.11 -14.05 -6.25
C LYS A 88 -15.26 -13.90 -5.27
N SER A 89 -16.06 -12.86 -5.43
CA SER A 89 -17.17 -12.54 -4.53
C SER A 89 -18.17 -13.68 -4.40
N LEU A 90 -18.46 -14.43 -5.45
CA LEU A 90 -19.37 -15.58 -5.39
C LEU A 90 -18.80 -16.70 -4.50
N GLY A 91 -17.47 -16.90 -4.52
CA GLY A 91 -16.79 -17.92 -3.72
C GLY A 91 -16.95 -17.72 -2.21
N TYR A 92 -17.07 -16.47 -1.73
CA TYR A 92 -17.36 -16.20 -0.32
C TYR A 92 -18.83 -15.84 -0.04
N LEU A 93 -19.56 -15.21 -0.98
CA LEU A 93 -20.95 -14.83 -0.77
C LEU A 93 -21.87 -16.06 -0.69
N ALA A 94 -21.70 -17.03 -1.56
CA ALA A 94 -22.60 -18.19 -1.61
C ALA A 94 -22.60 -19.00 -0.29
N PRO A 95 -21.44 -19.35 0.32
CA PRO A 95 -21.42 -20.01 1.61
C PRO A 95 -21.96 -19.12 2.75
N VAL A 96 -21.56 -17.85 2.78
CA VAL A 96 -22.04 -16.90 3.80
C VAL A 96 -23.57 -16.78 3.74
N LEU A 97 -24.14 -16.50 2.58
CA LEU A 97 -25.57 -16.28 2.43
C LEU A 97 -26.38 -17.55 2.68
N SER A 98 -25.86 -18.75 2.33
CA SER A 98 -26.50 -20.03 2.62
C SER A 98 -26.63 -20.26 4.12
N ASP A 99 -25.56 -20.06 4.88
CA ASP A 99 -25.57 -20.24 6.34
C ASP A 99 -26.39 -19.15 7.05
N LEU A 100 -26.37 -17.91 6.56
CA LEU A 100 -27.24 -16.83 7.07
C LEU A 100 -28.70 -17.14 6.83
N LEU A 101 -29.04 -17.72 5.68
CA LEU A 101 -30.38 -18.12 5.32
C LEU A 101 -30.90 -19.25 6.24
N GLU A 102 -30.08 -20.26 6.48
CA GLU A 102 -30.35 -21.31 7.47
C GLU A 102 -30.50 -20.69 8.87
N GLY A 103 -29.67 -19.73 9.23
CA GLY A 103 -29.76 -19.03 10.50
C GLY A 103 -31.05 -18.23 10.71
N THR A 104 -31.81 -17.90 9.64
CA THR A 104 -33.13 -17.27 9.80
C THR A 104 -34.18 -18.18 10.41
N GLU A 105 -33.97 -19.49 10.43
CA GLU A 105 -34.86 -20.48 11.03
C GLU A 105 -34.74 -20.50 12.56
N ALA A 106 -33.70 -19.92 13.15
CA ALA A 106 -33.59 -19.78 14.59
C ALA A 106 -34.66 -18.84 15.17
N ARG A 107 -35.03 -19.05 16.45
CA ARG A 107 -36.11 -18.27 17.12
C ARG A 107 -35.95 -16.76 17.04
N ASN A 108 -34.72 -16.26 17.02
CA ASN A 108 -34.40 -14.82 16.92
C ASN A 108 -34.12 -14.37 15.46
N GLY A 109 -34.25 -15.27 14.47
CA GLY A 109 -33.91 -15.04 13.07
C GLY A 109 -32.43 -14.74 12.80
N ARG A 110 -31.52 -15.07 13.75
CA ARG A 110 -30.08 -14.79 13.70
C ARG A 110 -29.27 -15.96 14.27
N GLY A 111 -29.53 -17.18 13.81
CA GLY A 111 -28.75 -18.37 14.17
C GLY A 111 -27.33 -18.35 13.64
N ALA A 112 -27.07 -17.56 12.58
CA ALA A 112 -25.75 -17.26 12.05
C ALA A 112 -25.63 -15.76 11.71
N THR A 113 -24.44 -15.19 11.86
CA THR A 113 -24.10 -13.82 11.44
C THR A 113 -22.76 -13.83 10.70
N ALA A 114 -22.54 -12.80 9.86
CA ALA A 114 -21.30 -12.62 9.14
C ALA A 114 -20.86 -11.15 9.15
N LEU A 115 -19.56 -10.93 9.18
CA LEU A 115 -18.93 -9.63 9.09
C LEU A 115 -18.12 -9.54 7.78
N TYR A 116 -18.29 -8.44 7.05
CA TYR A 116 -17.51 -8.15 5.86
C TYR A 116 -16.66 -6.89 6.09
N LEU A 117 -15.38 -6.99 5.78
CA LEU A 117 -14.41 -5.91 5.90
C LEU A 117 -13.89 -5.52 4.52
N ALA A 118 -14.09 -4.26 4.16
CA ALA A 118 -13.56 -3.67 2.93
C ALA A 118 -12.58 -2.52 3.23
N PRO A 119 -11.57 -2.29 2.38
CA PRO A 119 -10.70 -1.12 2.52
C PRO A 119 -11.43 0.20 2.23
N THR A 120 -12.53 0.17 1.47
CA THR A 120 -13.31 1.35 1.08
C THR A 120 -14.81 1.19 1.30
N LYS A 121 -15.49 2.32 1.60
CA LYS A 121 -16.97 2.35 1.74
C LYS A 121 -17.70 1.98 0.43
N ALA A 122 -17.12 2.38 -0.73
CA ALA A 122 -17.71 2.09 -2.04
C ALA A 122 -17.79 0.59 -2.31
N LEU A 123 -16.72 -0.15 -2.00
CA LEU A 123 -16.68 -1.60 -2.14
C LEU A 123 -17.70 -2.28 -1.22
N ALA A 124 -17.82 -1.83 0.04
CA ALA A 124 -18.82 -2.35 0.96
C ALA A 124 -20.25 -2.12 0.44
N ALA A 125 -20.54 -0.96 -0.14
CA ALA A 125 -21.84 -0.65 -0.71
C ALA A 125 -22.16 -1.52 -1.94
N ASP A 126 -21.18 -1.78 -2.81
CA ASP A 126 -21.33 -2.69 -3.95
C ASP A 126 -21.63 -4.12 -3.50
N GLN A 127 -20.84 -4.61 -2.54
CA GLN A 127 -21.04 -5.96 -2.02
C GLN A 127 -22.39 -6.14 -1.30
N ARG A 128 -22.90 -5.11 -0.61
CA ARG A 128 -24.26 -5.14 -0.07
C ARG A 128 -25.31 -5.29 -1.17
N ARG A 129 -25.15 -4.58 -2.29
CA ARG A 129 -26.06 -4.71 -3.45
C ARG A 129 -26.03 -6.14 -4.00
N ARG A 130 -24.84 -6.70 -4.23
CA ARG A 130 -24.68 -8.08 -4.72
C ARG A 130 -25.27 -9.12 -3.75
N ALA A 131 -25.08 -8.94 -2.45
CA ALA A 131 -25.69 -9.79 -1.45
C ALA A 131 -27.24 -9.73 -1.51
N ALA A 132 -27.82 -8.54 -1.73
CA ALA A 132 -29.27 -8.37 -1.87
C ALA A 132 -29.82 -8.96 -3.18
N GLU A 133 -29.03 -9.04 -4.24
CA GLU A 133 -29.39 -9.68 -5.51
C GLU A 133 -29.40 -11.22 -5.39
N LEU A 134 -28.50 -11.77 -4.56
CA LEU A 134 -28.33 -13.22 -4.40
C LEU A 134 -29.21 -13.84 -3.31
N ALA A 135 -29.56 -13.10 -2.27
CA ALA A 135 -30.29 -13.63 -1.11
C ALA A 135 -31.67 -13.03 -0.97
N PRO A 136 -32.67 -13.82 -0.45
CA PRO A 136 -33.97 -13.30 -0.09
C PRO A 136 -33.89 -12.18 0.96
N PRO A 137 -34.89 -11.26 1.04
CA PRO A 137 -34.90 -10.13 1.98
C PRO A 137 -34.82 -10.49 3.45
N ARG A 138 -35.14 -11.77 3.82
CA ARG A 138 -34.97 -12.27 5.18
C ARG A 138 -33.51 -12.34 5.66
N VAL A 139 -32.53 -12.34 4.73
CA VAL A 139 -31.12 -12.10 5.03
C VAL A 139 -30.87 -10.59 5.08
N ARG A 140 -30.68 -10.07 6.28
CA ARG A 140 -30.59 -8.62 6.53
C ARG A 140 -29.14 -8.16 6.41
N ALA A 141 -28.75 -7.72 5.21
CA ALA A 141 -27.44 -7.14 4.92
C ALA A 141 -27.47 -5.62 5.13
N ALA A 142 -26.58 -5.07 5.97
CA ALA A 142 -26.52 -3.66 6.31
C ALA A 142 -25.09 -3.11 6.28
N LEU A 143 -24.95 -1.85 5.85
CA LEU A 143 -23.72 -1.07 6.02
C LEU A 143 -23.61 -0.56 7.46
N TYR A 144 -22.39 -0.55 7.97
CA TYR A 144 -22.08 0.03 9.27
C TYR A 144 -20.74 0.75 9.20
N ASP A 145 -20.78 2.03 8.96
CA ASP A 145 -19.61 2.89 8.81
C ASP A 145 -19.83 4.29 9.42
N GLY A 146 -18.89 5.23 9.17
CA GLY A 146 -18.96 6.58 9.71
C GLY A 146 -20.19 7.37 9.24
N ASP A 147 -20.75 7.04 8.07
CA ASP A 147 -21.88 7.73 7.48
C ASP A 147 -23.24 7.13 7.89
N THR A 148 -23.23 5.97 8.58
CA THR A 148 -24.45 5.31 9.05
C THR A 148 -25.16 6.18 10.11
N PRO A 149 -26.43 6.59 9.89
CA PRO A 149 -27.17 7.41 10.84
C PRO A 149 -27.35 6.73 12.20
N PRO A 150 -27.44 7.49 13.32
CA PRO A 150 -27.57 6.94 14.68
C PRO A 150 -28.75 5.97 14.84
N GLU A 151 -29.89 6.25 14.25
CA GLU A 151 -31.10 5.40 14.30
C GLU A 151 -30.85 4.06 13.58
N GLU A 152 -30.19 4.07 12.43
CA GLU A 152 -29.85 2.85 11.69
C GLU A 152 -28.82 2.02 12.43
N ARG A 153 -27.88 2.66 13.18
CA ARG A 153 -26.86 1.95 13.95
C ARG A 153 -27.46 1.01 14.98
N GLU A 154 -28.55 1.39 15.63
CA GLU A 154 -29.22 0.53 16.58
C GLU A 154 -29.92 -0.64 15.90
N TRP A 155 -30.63 -0.36 14.80
CA TRP A 155 -31.28 -1.40 14.00
C TRP A 155 -30.25 -2.43 13.50
N VAL A 156 -29.10 -1.99 12.98
CA VAL A 156 -28.03 -2.88 12.50
C VAL A 156 -27.57 -3.81 13.62
N ARG A 157 -27.27 -3.27 14.80
CA ARG A 157 -26.84 -4.09 15.96
C ARG A 157 -27.87 -5.13 16.35
N GLN A 158 -29.15 -4.77 16.30
CA GLN A 158 -30.22 -5.65 16.78
C GLN A 158 -30.67 -6.69 15.75
N TYR A 159 -30.67 -6.32 14.47
CA TYR A 159 -31.36 -7.12 13.45
C TYR A 159 -30.50 -7.58 12.28
N ALA A 160 -29.43 -6.89 11.91
CA ALA A 160 -28.61 -7.29 10.77
C ALA A 160 -27.94 -8.65 11.03
N SER A 161 -28.01 -9.55 10.05
CA SER A 161 -27.29 -10.82 10.04
C SER A 161 -25.99 -10.74 9.26
N TYR A 162 -25.89 -9.83 8.30
CA TYR A 162 -24.68 -9.54 7.51
C TYR A 162 -24.31 -8.07 7.63
N VAL A 163 -23.23 -7.79 8.33
CA VAL A 163 -22.74 -6.43 8.57
C VAL A 163 -21.52 -6.16 7.68
N LEU A 164 -21.62 -5.15 6.82
CA LEU A 164 -20.54 -4.71 5.95
C LEU A 164 -19.94 -3.42 6.50
N THR A 165 -18.63 -3.42 6.73
CA THR A 165 -17.93 -2.32 7.41
C THR A 165 -16.48 -2.20 6.92
N ASN A 166 -15.66 -1.43 7.61
CA ASN A 166 -14.24 -1.26 7.37
C ASN A 166 -13.42 -1.46 8.66
N PRO A 167 -12.09 -1.63 8.57
CA PRO A 167 -11.24 -1.82 9.73
C PRO A 167 -11.31 -0.68 10.76
N ASP A 168 -11.45 0.57 10.32
CA ASP A 168 -11.53 1.74 11.19
C ASP A 168 -12.79 1.67 12.07
N MET A 169 -13.94 1.32 11.50
CA MET A 169 -15.18 1.17 12.25
C MET A 169 -15.16 -0.05 13.17
N LEU A 170 -14.55 -1.16 12.72
CA LEU A 170 -14.35 -2.32 13.58
C LEU A 170 -13.51 -1.94 14.80
N HIS A 171 -12.41 -1.22 14.58
CA HIS A 171 -11.49 -0.76 15.61
C HIS A 171 -12.12 0.22 16.62
N ARG A 172 -12.75 1.29 16.12
CA ARG A 172 -13.25 2.40 16.94
C ARG A 172 -14.70 2.24 17.41
N GLY A 173 -15.54 1.51 16.64
CA GLY A 173 -16.98 1.45 16.84
C GLY A 173 -17.49 0.11 17.38
N ILE A 174 -16.96 -1.01 16.91
CA ILE A 174 -17.48 -2.35 17.24
C ILE A 174 -16.75 -2.96 18.44
N LEU A 175 -15.42 -3.09 18.36
CA LEU A 175 -14.62 -3.75 19.41
C LEU A 175 -14.71 -3.05 20.77
N PRO A 176 -14.55 -1.73 20.93
CA PRO A 176 -14.71 -1.08 22.22
C PRO A 176 -16.14 -1.13 22.79
N ALA A 177 -17.14 -1.34 21.92
CA ALA A 177 -18.54 -1.46 22.30
C ALA A 177 -19.07 -2.91 22.17
N HIS A 178 -18.19 -3.91 22.22
CA HIS A 178 -18.51 -5.31 21.94
C HIS A 178 -19.68 -5.86 22.76
N ALA A 179 -19.91 -5.36 23.97
CA ALA A 179 -21.04 -5.76 24.80
C ALA A 179 -22.40 -5.47 24.11
N ARG A 180 -22.51 -4.36 23.37
CA ARG A 180 -23.71 -4.04 22.57
C ARG A 180 -23.84 -4.91 21.32
N TRP A 181 -22.76 -5.57 20.91
CA TRP A 181 -22.67 -6.46 19.76
C TRP A 181 -22.69 -7.96 20.16
N SER A 182 -22.86 -8.26 21.45
CA SER A 182 -22.73 -9.62 21.99
C SER A 182 -23.61 -10.63 21.28
N SER A 183 -24.85 -10.26 20.96
CA SER A 183 -25.79 -11.14 20.23
C SER A 183 -25.33 -11.42 18.78
N PHE A 184 -24.70 -10.48 18.11
CA PHE A 184 -24.12 -10.66 16.79
C PHE A 184 -22.83 -11.48 16.86
N LEU A 185 -21.95 -11.15 17.79
CA LEU A 185 -20.64 -11.80 17.94
C LEU A 185 -20.78 -13.27 18.40
N LYS A 186 -21.80 -13.58 19.21
CA LYS A 186 -22.06 -14.96 19.68
C LYS A 186 -22.36 -15.93 18.52
N THR A 187 -22.97 -15.47 17.46
CA THR A 187 -23.35 -16.28 16.30
C THR A 187 -22.50 -15.97 15.07
N LEU A 188 -21.39 -15.22 15.23
CA LEU A 188 -20.50 -14.86 14.13
C LEU A 188 -19.82 -16.11 13.59
N ARG A 189 -20.16 -16.47 12.35
CA ARG A 189 -19.69 -17.67 11.67
C ARG A 189 -18.61 -17.35 10.64
N TYR A 190 -18.74 -16.22 9.96
CA TYR A 190 -17.79 -15.81 8.91
C TYR A 190 -17.31 -14.39 9.09
N VAL A 191 -16.01 -14.19 8.82
CA VAL A 191 -15.40 -12.87 8.62
C VAL A 191 -14.81 -12.84 7.22
N VAL A 192 -15.42 -12.04 6.34
CA VAL A 192 -14.92 -11.81 4.99
C VAL A 192 -13.96 -10.63 5.03
N VAL A 193 -12.74 -10.82 4.49
CA VAL A 193 -11.72 -9.76 4.38
C VAL A 193 -11.42 -9.58 2.89
N ASP A 194 -12.08 -8.59 2.29
CA ASP A 194 -11.98 -8.38 0.85
C ASP A 194 -10.81 -7.43 0.51
N GLU A 195 -10.25 -7.61 -0.70
CA GLU A 195 -9.08 -6.90 -1.20
C GLU A 195 -7.92 -6.89 -0.18
N CYS A 196 -7.66 -8.05 0.43
CA CYS A 196 -6.73 -8.16 1.57
C CYS A 196 -5.27 -7.82 1.21
N HIS A 197 -4.88 -7.82 -0.07
CA HIS A 197 -3.60 -7.32 -0.55
C HIS A 197 -3.41 -5.81 -0.34
N GLY A 198 -4.51 -5.06 -0.14
CA GLY A 198 -4.48 -3.65 0.24
C GLY A 198 -4.07 -3.39 1.70
N TYR A 199 -4.09 -4.43 2.54
CA TYR A 199 -3.66 -4.34 3.94
C TYR A 199 -2.16 -4.66 4.03
N ARG A 200 -1.32 -3.67 3.72
CA ARG A 200 0.14 -3.75 3.67
C ARG A 200 0.81 -2.70 4.55
N GLY A 201 2.11 -2.87 4.82
CA GLY A 201 2.90 -1.96 5.63
C GLY A 201 2.31 -1.78 7.03
N VAL A 202 2.42 -0.57 7.57
CA VAL A 202 1.91 -0.23 8.91
C VAL A 202 0.38 -0.38 8.99
N PHE A 203 -0.37 0.04 7.96
CA PHE A 203 -1.82 -0.14 7.92
C PHE A 203 -2.22 -1.61 8.00
N GLY A 204 -1.55 -2.49 7.23
CA GLY A 204 -1.77 -3.93 7.29
C GLY A 204 -1.45 -4.52 8.66
N SER A 205 -0.39 -4.06 9.30
CA SER A 205 0.03 -4.44 10.64
C SER A 205 -1.02 -4.07 11.70
N HIS A 206 -1.58 -2.87 11.63
CA HIS A 206 -2.70 -2.45 12.47
C HIS A 206 -3.96 -3.30 12.23
N VAL A 207 -4.33 -3.55 10.98
CA VAL A 207 -5.49 -4.41 10.64
C VAL A 207 -5.30 -5.82 11.19
N ALA A 208 -4.10 -6.38 11.10
CA ALA A 208 -3.78 -7.68 11.66
C ALA A 208 -4.04 -7.72 13.19
N GLN A 209 -3.67 -6.66 13.92
CA GLN A 209 -3.96 -6.55 15.35
C GLN A 209 -5.46 -6.34 15.65
N VAL A 210 -6.18 -5.60 14.81
CA VAL A 210 -7.64 -5.46 14.92
C VAL A 210 -8.34 -6.81 14.75
N LEU A 211 -7.89 -7.65 13.79
CA LEU A 211 -8.44 -8.99 13.58
C LEU A 211 -8.12 -9.94 14.75
N ARG A 212 -6.94 -9.84 15.37
CA ARG A 212 -6.61 -10.61 16.58
C ARG A 212 -7.50 -10.20 17.75
N ARG A 213 -7.76 -8.91 17.94
CA ARG A 213 -8.70 -8.42 18.95
C ARG A 213 -10.12 -8.91 18.70
N LEU A 214 -10.57 -8.92 17.42
CA LEU A 214 -11.87 -9.49 17.04
C LEU A 214 -11.97 -10.98 17.44
N ARG A 215 -10.95 -11.77 17.11
CA ARG A 215 -10.89 -13.19 17.47
C ARG A 215 -10.99 -13.39 18.98
N ARG A 216 -10.28 -12.59 19.77
CA ARG A 216 -10.31 -12.62 21.22
C ARG A 216 -11.72 -12.35 21.77
N ILE A 217 -12.38 -11.33 21.23
CA ILE A 217 -13.76 -10.98 21.62
C ILE A 217 -14.75 -12.08 21.20
N CYS A 218 -14.60 -12.65 20.01
CA CYS A 218 -15.41 -13.79 19.55
C CYS A 218 -15.27 -14.99 20.48
N ALA A 219 -14.04 -15.36 20.86
CA ALA A 219 -13.77 -16.45 21.80
C ALA A 219 -14.45 -16.22 23.15
N ARG A 220 -14.47 -14.97 23.68
CA ARG A 220 -15.20 -14.59 24.89
C ARG A 220 -16.71 -14.87 24.81
N TYR A 221 -17.30 -14.72 23.61
CA TYR A 221 -18.72 -15.00 23.37
C TYR A 221 -19.00 -16.42 22.89
N GLY A 222 -17.96 -17.27 22.79
CA GLY A 222 -18.07 -18.68 22.41
C GLY A 222 -18.20 -18.91 20.89
N SER A 223 -17.75 -17.97 20.06
CA SER A 223 -17.69 -18.12 18.61
C SER A 223 -16.25 -18.17 18.10
N SER A 224 -16.03 -18.90 17.02
CA SER A 224 -14.76 -19.02 16.30
C SER A 224 -15.03 -18.88 14.80
N PRO A 225 -15.04 -17.67 14.26
CA PRO A 225 -15.41 -17.43 12.88
C PRO A 225 -14.36 -17.97 11.90
N VAL A 226 -14.85 -18.47 10.77
CA VAL A 226 -14.03 -18.80 9.60
C VAL A 226 -13.68 -17.52 8.84
N PHE A 227 -12.41 -17.34 8.47
CA PHE A 227 -11.98 -16.19 7.69
C PHE A 227 -11.99 -16.54 6.20
N LEU A 228 -12.69 -15.72 5.42
CA LEU A 228 -12.76 -15.81 3.97
C LEU A 228 -12.09 -14.56 3.39
N LEU A 229 -10.86 -14.71 2.90
CA LEU A 229 -10.09 -13.60 2.36
C LEU A 229 -10.19 -13.61 0.83
N ALA A 230 -10.29 -12.44 0.24
CA ALA A 230 -10.19 -12.28 -1.21
C ALA A 230 -9.05 -11.29 -1.53
N SER A 231 -8.25 -11.66 -2.51
CA SER A 231 -7.08 -10.91 -2.93
C SER A 231 -6.98 -10.89 -4.46
N ALA A 232 -6.32 -9.87 -5.01
CA ALA A 232 -5.68 -10.04 -6.31
C ALA A 232 -4.63 -11.16 -6.21
N THR A 233 -4.11 -11.60 -7.36
CA THR A 233 -2.99 -12.54 -7.38
C THR A 233 -1.84 -12.02 -6.52
N THR A 234 -1.28 -12.84 -5.65
CA THR A 234 -0.12 -12.51 -4.79
C THR A 234 0.82 -13.71 -4.73
N ALA A 235 2.10 -13.48 -4.45
CA ALA A 235 3.09 -14.56 -4.42
C ALA A 235 2.79 -15.62 -3.34
N ASP A 236 2.41 -15.19 -2.13
CA ASP A 236 2.22 -16.05 -0.96
C ASP A 236 0.90 -15.75 -0.23
N PRO A 237 -0.24 -16.10 -0.83
CA PRO A 237 -1.55 -15.74 -0.26
C PRO A 237 -1.81 -16.38 1.11
N ALA A 238 -1.41 -17.62 1.32
CA ALA A 238 -1.58 -18.32 2.60
C ALA A 238 -0.76 -17.67 3.73
N VAL A 239 0.49 -17.26 3.43
CA VAL A 239 1.35 -16.54 4.39
C VAL A 239 0.75 -15.19 4.73
N THR A 240 0.28 -14.43 3.74
CA THR A 240 -0.38 -13.15 3.94
C THR A 240 -1.64 -13.30 4.81
N ALA A 241 -2.49 -14.29 4.50
CA ALA A 241 -3.69 -14.58 5.28
C ALA A 241 -3.35 -14.92 6.74
N ARG A 242 -2.32 -15.74 6.97
CA ARG A 242 -1.82 -16.10 8.31
C ARG A 242 -1.28 -14.88 9.06
N ARG A 243 -0.49 -14.02 8.40
CA ARG A 243 0.02 -12.80 9.02
C ARG A 243 -1.11 -11.85 9.43
N LEU A 244 -2.14 -11.69 8.57
CA LEU A 244 -3.30 -10.84 8.87
C LEU A 244 -4.18 -11.42 9.98
N THR A 245 -4.55 -12.69 9.90
CA THR A 245 -5.56 -13.28 10.79
C THR A 245 -4.98 -13.95 12.03
N GLY A 246 -3.71 -14.35 11.98
CA GLY A 246 -3.07 -15.23 12.97
C GLY A 246 -3.58 -16.67 12.91
N LEU A 247 -4.20 -17.09 11.79
CA LEU A 247 -4.70 -18.45 11.55
C LEU A 247 -4.15 -19.01 10.24
N PRO A 248 -3.95 -20.34 10.14
CA PRO A 248 -3.68 -20.94 8.85
C PRO A 248 -4.87 -20.75 7.92
N ALA A 249 -4.60 -20.62 6.63
CA ALA A 249 -5.63 -20.50 5.59
C ALA A 249 -5.20 -21.28 4.35
N GLU A 250 -6.16 -21.94 3.72
CA GLU A 250 -5.99 -22.62 2.44
C GLU A 250 -6.01 -21.59 1.30
N ALA A 251 -5.10 -21.72 0.34
CA ALA A 251 -4.98 -20.78 -0.77
C ALA A 251 -5.60 -21.37 -2.05
N VAL A 252 -6.60 -20.67 -2.59
CA VAL A 252 -7.19 -20.97 -3.89
C VAL A 252 -6.61 -19.98 -4.91
N THR A 253 -5.69 -20.45 -5.73
CA THR A 253 -4.87 -19.62 -6.65
C THR A 253 -5.16 -19.90 -8.12
N GLU A 254 -5.70 -21.07 -8.46
CA GLU A 254 -5.99 -21.44 -9.82
C GLU A 254 -7.24 -20.74 -10.37
N ASP A 255 -7.06 -19.69 -11.15
CA ASP A 255 -8.16 -18.92 -11.72
C ASP A 255 -8.89 -19.69 -12.82
N GLY A 256 -10.13 -20.09 -12.56
CA GLY A 256 -11.03 -20.76 -13.50
C GLY A 256 -11.91 -19.80 -14.32
N SER A 257 -11.78 -18.48 -14.17
CA SER A 257 -12.58 -17.52 -14.93
C SER A 257 -12.08 -17.37 -16.38
N PRO A 258 -12.97 -17.09 -17.35
CA PRO A 258 -12.56 -16.78 -18.71
C PRO A 258 -11.87 -15.42 -18.78
N ARG A 259 -10.93 -15.27 -19.70
CA ARG A 259 -10.33 -13.98 -20.05
C ARG A 259 -10.19 -13.88 -21.56
N GLY A 260 -10.61 -12.75 -22.16
CA GLY A 260 -10.33 -12.44 -23.54
C GLY A 260 -8.83 -12.21 -23.80
N PRO A 261 -8.38 -12.21 -25.06
CA PRO A 261 -7.00 -11.86 -25.38
C PRO A 261 -6.76 -10.38 -25.07
N MET A 262 -5.53 -10.05 -24.64
CA MET A 262 -5.14 -8.67 -24.35
C MET A 262 -3.82 -8.34 -25.02
N VAL A 263 -3.73 -7.17 -25.63
CA VAL A 263 -2.47 -6.57 -26.09
C VAL A 263 -2.06 -5.53 -25.06
N PHE A 264 -0.83 -5.64 -24.56
CA PHE A 264 -0.29 -4.75 -23.56
C PHE A 264 0.93 -4.02 -24.13
N GLY A 265 0.83 -2.68 -24.29
CA GLY A 265 1.92 -1.83 -24.75
C GLY A 265 2.68 -1.19 -23.59
N LEU A 266 4.02 -1.20 -23.67
CA LEU A 266 4.88 -0.39 -22.82
C LEU A 266 5.30 0.85 -23.61
N TRP A 267 5.08 2.03 -23.01
CA TRP A 267 5.17 3.28 -23.75
C TRP A 267 6.05 4.29 -22.99
N GLU A 268 7.09 4.78 -23.66
CA GLU A 268 7.98 5.80 -23.14
C GLU A 268 7.70 7.16 -23.80
N PRO A 269 7.33 8.20 -23.02
CA PRO A 269 7.14 9.54 -23.57
C PRO A 269 8.43 10.14 -24.13
N PRO A 270 8.36 11.01 -25.17
CA PRO A 270 9.53 11.61 -25.79
C PRO A 270 10.19 12.64 -24.87
N LEU A 271 11.48 12.85 -25.08
CA LEU A 271 12.17 14.01 -24.55
C LEU A 271 11.56 15.30 -25.09
N THR A 272 11.58 16.36 -24.29
CA THR A 272 11.13 17.70 -24.65
C THR A 272 12.32 18.64 -24.88
N GLU A 273 12.07 19.82 -25.43
CA GLU A 273 13.09 20.87 -25.54
C GLU A 273 13.39 21.55 -24.19
N ASN A 274 12.58 21.28 -23.16
CA ASN A 274 12.78 21.84 -21.82
C ASN A 274 13.93 21.12 -21.13
N VAL A 275 14.70 21.87 -20.35
CA VAL A 275 15.77 21.38 -19.48
C VAL A 275 15.35 21.48 -18.03
N GLY A 276 15.63 20.44 -17.28
CA GLY A 276 15.39 20.33 -15.84
C GLY A 276 16.54 20.88 -14.98
N GLU A 277 16.58 20.46 -13.73
CA GLU A 277 17.65 20.81 -12.78
C GLU A 277 19.01 20.35 -13.34
N HIS A 278 20.03 21.22 -13.20
CA HIS A 278 21.41 20.99 -13.69
C HIS A 278 21.52 20.71 -15.20
N GLY A 279 20.55 21.19 -16.00
CA GLY A 279 20.54 20.96 -17.45
C GLY A 279 20.08 19.55 -17.86
N ALA A 280 19.47 18.80 -16.96
CA ALA A 280 18.99 17.45 -17.24
C ALA A 280 17.92 17.42 -18.34
N PRO A 281 17.94 16.43 -19.25
CA PRO A 281 16.86 16.24 -20.20
C PRO A 281 15.57 15.86 -19.46
N VAL A 282 14.43 16.38 -19.93
CA VAL A 282 13.11 16.16 -19.34
C VAL A 282 12.18 15.56 -20.36
N ARG A 283 11.51 14.47 -19.98
CA ARG A 283 10.49 13.84 -20.81
C ARG A 283 9.14 14.54 -20.69
N ARG A 284 8.29 14.37 -21.71
CA ARG A 284 6.88 14.75 -21.61
C ARG A 284 6.25 13.98 -20.46
N THR A 285 5.44 14.65 -19.65
CA THR A 285 4.78 13.97 -18.52
C THR A 285 3.84 12.86 -19.00
N ALA A 286 3.78 11.75 -18.27
CA ALA A 286 2.88 10.63 -18.59
C ALA A 286 1.41 11.08 -18.70
N THR A 287 0.99 12.09 -17.93
CA THR A 287 -0.37 12.65 -17.99
C THR A 287 -0.64 13.41 -19.29
N ALA A 288 0.31 14.20 -19.77
CA ALA A 288 0.18 14.90 -21.06
C ALA A 288 0.19 13.91 -22.24
N GLU A 289 1.06 12.90 -22.18
CA GLU A 289 1.11 11.84 -23.19
C GLU A 289 -0.20 11.02 -23.19
N ALA A 290 -0.72 10.67 -22.01
CA ALA A 290 -2.00 9.97 -21.88
C ALA A 290 -3.18 10.77 -22.46
N ALA A 291 -3.19 12.11 -22.31
CA ALA A 291 -4.21 12.97 -22.92
C ALA A 291 -4.15 12.91 -24.46
N HIS A 292 -2.94 12.89 -25.04
CA HIS A 292 -2.79 12.74 -26.50
C HIS A 292 -3.27 11.36 -26.99
N LEU A 293 -2.91 10.28 -26.29
CA LEU A 293 -3.35 8.93 -26.65
C LEU A 293 -4.86 8.76 -26.46
N LEU A 294 -5.44 9.35 -25.39
CA LEU A 294 -6.88 9.35 -25.18
C LEU A 294 -7.63 10.09 -26.30
N THR A 295 -7.10 11.23 -26.76
CA THR A 295 -7.65 11.98 -27.88
C THR A 295 -7.75 11.10 -29.11
N ASP A 296 -6.63 10.43 -29.48
CA ASP A 296 -6.60 9.55 -30.66
C ASP A 296 -7.58 8.35 -30.54
N LEU A 297 -7.80 7.82 -29.34
CA LEU A 297 -8.74 6.73 -29.08
C LEU A 297 -10.21 7.19 -29.11
N VAL A 298 -10.51 8.37 -28.53
CA VAL A 298 -11.85 8.95 -28.57
C VAL A 298 -12.27 9.31 -29.99
N GLU A 299 -11.36 9.82 -30.84
CA GLU A 299 -11.60 10.07 -32.26
C GLU A 299 -11.99 8.78 -33.01
N ARG A 300 -11.62 7.61 -32.48
CA ARG A 300 -11.98 6.27 -33.03
C ARG A 300 -13.14 5.62 -32.31
N GLU A 301 -13.89 6.41 -31.53
CA GLU A 301 -15.04 5.92 -30.76
C GLU A 301 -14.71 4.75 -29.81
N THR A 302 -13.46 4.69 -29.33
CA THR A 302 -12.96 3.64 -28.43
C THR A 302 -13.24 4.04 -27.00
N ARG A 303 -13.95 3.18 -26.24
CA ARG A 303 -14.22 3.41 -24.80
C ARG A 303 -12.96 3.16 -24.00
N THR A 304 -12.44 4.24 -23.45
CA THR A 304 -11.13 4.25 -22.80
C THR A 304 -11.19 4.84 -21.41
N VAL A 305 -10.53 4.20 -20.44
CA VAL A 305 -10.23 4.79 -19.12
C VAL A 305 -8.74 5.09 -19.03
N VAL A 306 -8.40 6.27 -18.52
CA VAL A 306 -7.04 6.67 -18.19
C VAL A 306 -6.89 6.68 -16.68
N PHE A 307 -6.00 5.84 -16.14
CA PHE A 307 -5.64 5.88 -14.73
C PHE A 307 -4.48 6.83 -14.47
N VAL A 308 -4.63 7.67 -13.44
CA VAL A 308 -3.62 8.64 -13.00
C VAL A 308 -3.48 8.62 -11.48
N ARG A 309 -2.34 9.07 -10.94
CA ARG A 309 -2.05 9.00 -9.50
C ARG A 309 -2.69 10.10 -8.64
N SER A 310 -3.17 11.19 -9.21
CA SER A 310 -3.73 12.30 -8.43
C SER A 310 -5.05 12.82 -8.99
N ARG A 311 -5.89 13.38 -8.10
CA ARG A 311 -7.16 14.00 -8.47
C ARG A 311 -6.98 15.14 -9.47
N ARG A 312 -5.91 15.94 -9.28
CA ARG A 312 -5.57 17.04 -10.20
C ARG A 312 -5.17 16.51 -11.58
N ALA A 313 -4.41 15.43 -11.64
CA ALA A 313 -4.02 14.82 -12.91
C ALA A 313 -5.24 14.29 -13.68
N ALA A 314 -6.25 13.73 -13.00
CA ALA A 314 -7.49 13.28 -13.67
C ALA A 314 -8.24 14.45 -14.34
N GLU A 315 -8.38 15.58 -13.65
CA GLU A 315 -8.99 16.78 -14.23
C GLU A 315 -8.15 17.31 -15.40
N LEU A 316 -6.82 17.39 -15.26
CA LEU A 316 -5.94 17.88 -16.31
C LEU A 316 -5.98 17.02 -17.58
N VAL A 317 -5.96 15.68 -17.45
CA VAL A 317 -6.06 14.78 -18.61
C VAL A 317 -7.40 14.99 -19.31
N ALA A 318 -8.50 15.06 -18.56
CA ALA A 318 -9.82 15.29 -19.16
C ALA A 318 -9.88 16.64 -19.91
N LEU A 319 -9.45 17.73 -19.28
CA LEU A 319 -9.44 19.07 -19.88
C LEU A 319 -8.53 19.13 -21.11
N GLN A 320 -7.31 18.63 -21.04
CA GLN A 320 -6.38 18.62 -22.17
C GLN A 320 -6.92 17.80 -23.34
N THR A 321 -7.60 16.69 -23.06
CA THR A 321 -8.24 15.87 -24.10
C THR A 321 -9.42 16.62 -24.72
N GLN A 322 -10.27 17.26 -23.94
CA GLN A 322 -11.38 18.08 -24.40
C GLN A 322 -10.92 19.24 -25.28
N ASP A 323 -9.83 19.92 -24.89
CA ASP A 323 -9.27 21.03 -25.66
C ASP A 323 -8.70 20.59 -27.02
N GLN A 324 -8.17 19.35 -27.12
CA GLN A 324 -7.67 18.79 -28.36
C GLN A 324 -8.78 18.26 -29.28
N LEU A 325 -9.93 17.88 -28.71
CA LEU A 325 -11.08 17.38 -29.41
C LEU A 325 -12.02 18.54 -29.79
N GLY A 326 -12.50 18.59 -31.03
CA GLY A 326 -13.61 19.46 -31.38
C GLY A 326 -14.94 18.94 -30.83
N ARG A 327 -15.93 19.86 -30.61
CA ARG A 327 -17.30 19.41 -30.35
C ARG A 327 -17.85 18.64 -31.56
N PRO A 328 -18.61 17.54 -31.36
CA PRO A 328 -19.22 17.06 -30.12
C PRO A 328 -18.37 16.06 -29.31
N LEU A 329 -17.17 15.67 -29.78
CA LEU A 329 -16.38 14.63 -29.11
C LEU A 329 -15.84 15.08 -27.73
N ALA A 330 -15.55 16.36 -27.54
CA ALA A 330 -15.12 16.89 -26.25
C ALA A 330 -16.14 16.61 -25.12
N ASP A 331 -17.44 16.67 -25.43
CA ASP A 331 -18.52 16.40 -24.47
C ASP A 331 -18.64 14.90 -24.08
N ARG A 332 -17.86 14.02 -24.76
CA ARG A 332 -17.80 12.57 -24.49
C ARG A 332 -16.61 12.18 -23.62
N VAL A 333 -15.91 13.15 -23.04
CA VAL A 333 -14.77 12.94 -22.13
C VAL A 333 -15.05 13.60 -20.79
N ALA A 334 -14.74 12.90 -19.69
CA ALA A 334 -14.93 13.42 -18.34
C ALA A 334 -13.81 13.00 -17.39
N ALA A 335 -13.73 13.67 -16.24
CA ALA A 335 -12.93 13.20 -15.11
C ALA A 335 -13.79 12.42 -14.11
N TYR A 336 -13.19 11.45 -13.42
CA TYR A 336 -13.81 10.70 -12.32
C TYR A 336 -12.84 10.62 -11.14
N ARG A 337 -13.24 11.11 -9.98
CA ARG A 337 -12.35 11.08 -8.81
C ARG A 337 -13.07 11.01 -7.47
N GLY A 338 -12.36 10.60 -6.45
CA GLY A 338 -12.82 10.75 -5.07
C GLY A 338 -13.06 12.23 -4.74
N GLY A 339 -14.18 12.52 -4.06
CA GLY A 339 -14.61 13.87 -3.72
C GLY A 339 -15.80 14.38 -4.55
N TYR A 340 -16.15 13.73 -5.65
CA TYR A 340 -17.44 13.95 -6.31
C TYR A 340 -18.59 13.36 -5.48
N LEU A 341 -19.79 13.95 -5.58
CA LEU A 341 -20.97 13.42 -4.93
C LEU A 341 -21.28 12.00 -5.46
N ALA A 342 -21.88 11.18 -4.62
CA ALA A 342 -22.18 9.79 -4.97
C ALA A 342 -23.09 9.67 -6.20
N ASP A 343 -24.03 10.61 -6.36
CA ASP A 343 -24.96 10.64 -7.50
C ASP A 343 -24.27 11.06 -8.80
N GLU A 344 -23.34 12.01 -8.74
CA GLU A 344 -22.52 12.43 -9.88
C GLU A 344 -21.64 11.27 -10.37
N ARG A 345 -20.99 10.56 -9.46
CA ARG A 345 -20.18 9.38 -9.81
C ARG A 345 -21.02 8.30 -10.49
N ARG A 346 -22.19 7.98 -9.93
CA ARG A 346 -23.13 7.04 -10.55
C ARG A 346 -23.66 7.49 -11.92
N ALA A 347 -23.79 8.79 -12.14
CA ALA A 347 -24.16 9.31 -13.45
C ALA A 347 -23.05 9.06 -14.47
N LEU A 348 -21.79 9.39 -14.15
CA LEU A 348 -20.63 9.15 -15.02
C LEU A 348 -20.45 7.66 -15.33
N GLU A 349 -20.63 6.79 -14.34
CA GLU A 349 -20.59 5.33 -14.52
C GLU A 349 -21.63 4.85 -15.53
N ARG A 350 -22.89 5.33 -15.40
CA ARG A 350 -23.96 5.00 -16.35
C ARG A 350 -23.67 5.53 -17.75
N GLU A 351 -23.11 6.73 -17.87
CA GLU A 351 -22.77 7.35 -19.16
C GLU A 351 -21.64 6.62 -19.88
N LEU A 352 -20.64 6.16 -19.12
CA LEU A 352 -19.57 5.33 -19.68
C LEU A 352 -20.10 3.94 -20.10
N HIS A 353 -20.95 3.33 -19.27
CA HIS A 353 -21.53 2.02 -19.56
C HIS A 353 -22.45 2.06 -20.80
N SER A 354 -23.24 3.12 -20.95
CA SER A 354 -24.11 3.32 -22.13
C SER A 354 -23.34 3.70 -23.41
N GLY A 355 -22.04 4.00 -23.33
CA GLY A 355 -21.22 4.47 -24.43
C GLY A 355 -21.46 5.95 -24.78
N ARG A 356 -22.17 6.71 -23.96
CA ARG A 356 -22.30 8.15 -24.10
C ARG A 356 -20.97 8.85 -23.82
N LEU A 357 -20.26 8.45 -22.75
CA LEU A 357 -18.87 8.78 -22.56
C LEU A 357 -17.98 7.76 -23.29
N LEU A 358 -16.94 8.25 -23.95
CA LEU A 358 -15.89 7.47 -24.58
C LEU A 358 -14.59 7.52 -23.79
N GLY A 359 -14.26 8.68 -23.21
CA GLY A 359 -13.05 8.88 -22.43
C GLY A 359 -13.34 9.21 -20.98
N LEU A 360 -12.65 8.54 -20.05
CA LEU A 360 -12.77 8.83 -18.63
C LEU A 360 -11.40 8.84 -17.98
N ALA A 361 -10.97 10.00 -17.44
CA ALA A 361 -9.73 10.09 -16.69
C ALA A 361 -10.01 9.88 -15.18
N SER A 362 -9.37 8.90 -14.55
CA SER A 362 -9.65 8.52 -13.17
C SER A 362 -8.41 8.30 -12.32
N THR A 363 -8.55 8.46 -11.02
CA THR A 363 -7.60 7.95 -10.03
C THR A 363 -7.89 6.45 -9.76
N SER A 364 -7.19 5.85 -8.79
CA SER A 364 -7.50 4.50 -8.29
C SER A 364 -8.96 4.32 -7.79
N ALA A 365 -9.78 5.38 -7.81
CA ALA A 365 -11.19 5.31 -7.45
C ALA A 365 -12.02 4.36 -8.35
N LEU A 366 -11.58 4.11 -9.60
CA LEU A 366 -12.18 3.12 -10.51
C LEU A 366 -11.45 1.77 -10.50
N GLU A 367 -10.40 1.64 -9.73
CA GLU A 367 -9.64 0.39 -9.61
C GLU A 367 -10.42 -0.66 -8.81
N LEU A 368 -11.11 -0.23 -7.74
CA LEU A 368 -11.83 -1.11 -6.79
C LEU A 368 -13.30 -0.72 -6.61
N GLY A 369 -14.17 -1.72 -6.52
CA GLY A 369 -15.55 -1.54 -6.05
C GLY A 369 -16.52 -0.86 -7.01
N VAL A 370 -16.18 -0.70 -8.29
CA VAL A 370 -17.07 -0.15 -9.32
C VAL A 370 -17.18 -1.15 -10.45
N ASP A 371 -18.41 -1.42 -10.87
CA ASP A 371 -18.69 -2.33 -11.99
C ASP A 371 -18.51 -1.61 -13.33
N ILE A 372 -17.28 -1.25 -13.64
CA ILE A 372 -16.84 -0.76 -14.94
C ILE A 372 -15.92 -1.81 -15.53
N SER A 373 -16.47 -2.66 -16.35
CA SER A 373 -15.74 -3.70 -17.10
C SER A 373 -16.12 -3.62 -18.58
N GLY A 374 -15.33 -4.26 -19.40
CA GLY A 374 -15.60 -4.33 -20.85
C GLY A 374 -15.33 -3.04 -21.60
N LEU A 375 -14.33 -2.29 -21.16
CA LEU A 375 -13.75 -1.20 -21.93
C LEU A 375 -12.93 -1.76 -23.08
N ASP A 376 -12.78 -0.95 -24.14
CA ASP A 376 -11.98 -1.35 -25.30
C ASP A 376 -10.48 -1.12 -25.04
N ALA A 377 -10.15 -0.05 -24.29
CA ALA A 377 -8.77 0.29 -23.93
C ALA A 377 -8.64 0.84 -22.50
N VAL A 378 -7.47 0.63 -21.91
CA VAL A 378 -7.03 1.24 -20.66
C VAL A 378 -5.65 1.84 -20.85
N LEU A 379 -5.48 3.09 -20.43
CA LEU A 379 -4.20 3.79 -20.36
C LEU A 379 -3.82 4.00 -18.89
N MET A 380 -2.58 3.72 -18.53
CA MET A 380 -2.04 3.92 -17.18
C MET A 380 -0.92 4.96 -17.25
N ALA A 381 -1.17 6.16 -16.75
CA ALA A 381 -0.19 7.25 -16.70
C ALA A 381 0.73 7.08 -15.48
N GLY A 382 1.73 6.26 -15.65
CA GLY A 382 2.67 5.80 -14.66
C GLY A 382 2.30 4.46 -14.03
N TYR A 383 3.34 3.74 -13.58
CA TYR A 383 3.16 2.50 -12.83
C TYR A 383 2.40 2.77 -11.52
N PRO A 384 1.34 2.01 -11.21
CA PRO A 384 0.45 2.32 -10.08
C PRO A 384 1.04 2.00 -8.70
N GLY A 385 2.28 1.52 -8.64
CA GLY A 385 3.01 1.23 -7.41
C GLY A 385 3.06 -0.27 -7.05
N THR A 386 2.18 -1.08 -7.61
CA THR A 386 2.22 -2.55 -7.46
C THR A 386 1.76 -3.23 -8.74
N ARG A 387 2.27 -4.46 -8.99
CA ARG A 387 1.77 -5.30 -10.09
C ARG A 387 0.31 -5.68 -9.88
N ALA A 388 -0.12 -5.85 -8.62
CA ALA A 388 -1.53 -6.09 -8.30
C ALA A 388 -2.42 -4.97 -8.85
N SER A 389 -2.10 -3.70 -8.54
CA SER A 389 -2.83 -2.54 -9.08
C SER A 389 -2.72 -2.44 -10.60
N LEU A 390 -1.54 -2.72 -11.18
CA LEU A 390 -1.36 -2.75 -12.64
C LEU A 390 -2.37 -3.70 -13.31
N TRP A 391 -2.46 -4.93 -12.80
CA TRP A 391 -3.38 -5.92 -13.32
C TRP A 391 -4.84 -5.62 -13.01
N GLN A 392 -5.13 -4.94 -11.88
CA GLN A 392 -6.48 -4.47 -11.55
C GLN A 392 -6.96 -3.38 -12.50
N GLN A 393 -6.08 -2.45 -12.86
CA GLN A 393 -6.37 -1.39 -13.83
C GLN A 393 -6.47 -1.96 -15.24
N ALA A 394 -5.49 -2.74 -15.69
CA ALA A 394 -5.52 -3.38 -17.00
C ALA A 394 -6.75 -4.29 -17.19
N GLY A 395 -7.15 -5.01 -16.13
CA GLY A 395 -8.32 -5.89 -16.13
C GLY A 395 -9.66 -5.18 -16.26
N ARG A 396 -9.71 -3.85 -16.27
CA ARG A 396 -10.91 -3.07 -16.63
C ARG A 396 -11.17 -3.09 -18.14
N ALA A 397 -10.14 -3.35 -18.95
CA ALA A 397 -10.29 -3.56 -20.38
C ALA A 397 -10.66 -5.02 -20.70
N GLY A 398 -11.51 -5.20 -21.72
CA GLY A 398 -11.93 -6.51 -22.21
C GLY A 398 -13.24 -7.02 -21.63
N ARG A 399 -13.96 -7.77 -22.47
CA ARG A 399 -15.11 -8.61 -22.10
C ARG A 399 -14.74 -10.05 -22.41
N GLU A 400 -15.52 -11.01 -21.90
CA GLU A 400 -15.26 -12.46 -21.96
C GLU A 400 -14.77 -13.02 -23.32
N ALA A 401 -15.11 -12.37 -24.44
CA ALA A 401 -14.73 -12.81 -25.79
C ALA A 401 -14.12 -11.71 -26.69
N GLN A 402 -13.93 -10.49 -26.18
CA GLN A 402 -13.41 -9.37 -26.99
C GLN A 402 -11.97 -9.07 -26.58
N GLY A 403 -11.09 -8.84 -27.56
CA GLY A 403 -9.74 -8.38 -27.31
C GLY A 403 -9.71 -7.01 -26.64
N ALA A 404 -8.71 -6.76 -25.81
CA ALA A 404 -8.52 -5.53 -25.06
C ALA A 404 -7.15 -4.93 -25.27
N LEU A 405 -7.03 -3.60 -25.21
CA LEU A 405 -5.77 -2.87 -25.20
C LEU A 405 -5.48 -2.32 -23.80
N ALA A 406 -4.29 -2.57 -23.27
CA ALA A 406 -3.75 -1.88 -22.11
C ALA A 406 -2.43 -1.20 -22.48
N VAL A 407 -2.18 0.01 -22.00
CA VAL A 407 -0.91 0.71 -22.24
C VAL A 407 -0.41 1.31 -20.93
N LEU A 408 0.81 0.95 -20.54
CA LEU A 408 1.55 1.60 -19.47
C LEU A 408 2.41 2.71 -20.07
N ILE A 409 2.19 3.95 -19.65
CA ILE A 409 2.91 5.14 -20.08
C ILE A 409 3.87 5.51 -18.97
N ALA A 410 5.18 5.37 -19.19
CA ALA A 410 6.20 5.65 -18.19
C ALA A 410 6.18 7.11 -17.74
N ARG A 411 6.35 7.31 -16.44
CA ARG A 411 6.72 8.61 -15.88
C ARG A 411 8.23 8.81 -16.05
N ASP A 412 8.63 10.04 -15.91
CA ASP A 412 10.04 10.42 -15.85
C ASP A 412 10.57 10.13 -14.42
N ASP A 413 10.74 8.85 -14.10
CA ASP A 413 11.33 8.34 -12.86
C ASP A 413 12.02 6.98 -13.07
N PRO A 414 12.97 6.57 -12.17
CA PRO A 414 13.79 5.38 -12.38
C PRO A 414 12.98 4.08 -12.52
N LEU A 415 11.91 3.92 -11.71
CA LEU A 415 11.11 2.70 -11.71
C LEU A 415 10.34 2.52 -13.01
N ASP A 416 9.60 3.56 -13.42
CA ASP A 416 8.78 3.48 -14.62
C ASP A 416 9.66 3.29 -15.88
N THR A 417 10.80 4.01 -15.94
CA THR A 417 11.77 3.85 -17.04
C THR A 417 12.36 2.45 -17.06
N TYR A 418 12.76 1.90 -15.91
CA TYR A 418 13.23 0.52 -15.82
C TYR A 418 12.18 -0.47 -16.35
N LEU A 419 10.92 -0.34 -15.90
CA LEU A 419 9.86 -1.28 -16.27
C LEU A 419 9.52 -1.30 -17.77
N VAL A 420 9.59 -0.17 -18.45
CA VAL A 420 9.29 -0.15 -19.90
C VAL A 420 10.43 -0.69 -20.77
N HIS A 421 11.63 -0.82 -20.20
CA HIS A 421 12.79 -1.43 -20.85
C HIS A 421 13.07 -2.88 -20.39
N HIS A 422 12.45 -3.31 -19.26
CA HIS A 422 12.57 -4.65 -18.69
C HIS A 422 11.19 -5.31 -18.57
N PRO A 423 10.56 -5.72 -19.67
CA PRO A 423 9.20 -6.27 -19.68
C PRO A 423 9.06 -7.55 -18.84
N GLU A 424 10.13 -8.34 -18.69
CA GLU A 424 10.17 -9.52 -17.83
C GLU A 424 9.88 -9.20 -16.37
N ALA A 425 10.22 -8.01 -15.89
CA ALA A 425 9.91 -7.55 -14.54
C ALA A 425 8.40 -7.37 -14.31
N LEU A 426 7.61 -7.17 -15.37
CA LEU A 426 6.15 -7.07 -15.29
C LEU A 426 5.44 -8.38 -15.62
N PHE A 427 5.88 -9.08 -16.66
CA PHE A 427 5.13 -10.19 -17.27
C PHE A 427 5.63 -11.57 -16.83
N ALA A 428 6.93 -11.73 -16.57
CA ALA A 428 7.52 -13.00 -16.13
C ALA A 428 7.68 -13.14 -14.60
N THR A 429 7.46 -12.06 -13.86
CA THR A 429 7.62 -12.06 -12.39
C THR A 429 6.26 -12.18 -11.71
N PRO A 430 6.08 -13.04 -10.69
CA PRO A 430 4.85 -13.11 -9.89
C PRO A 430 4.51 -11.77 -9.25
N VAL A 431 3.23 -11.56 -8.95
CA VAL A 431 2.80 -10.40 -8.17
C VAL A 431 3.46 -10.42 -6.80
N GLU A 432 3.83 -9.27 -6.30
CA GLU A 432 4.60 -9.10 -5.07
C GLU A 432 3.90 -9.72 -3.85
N ALA A 433 4.69 -10.25 -2.90
CA ALA A 433 4.20 -10.64 -1.60
C ALA A 433 3.78 -9.39 -0.80
N THR A 434 2.67 -9.48 -0.08
CA THR A 434 2.23 -8.40 0.80
C THR A 434 3.13 -8.31 2.03
N VAL A 435 3.79 -7.18 2.22
CA VAL A 435 4.66 -6.92 3.38
C VAL A 435 3.84 -6.29 4.49
N LEU A 436 3.89 -6.85 5.69
CA LEU A 436 3.34 -6.31 6.93
C LEU A 436 4.06 -6.92 8.14
N ASP A 437 4.21 -6.15 9.21
CA ASP A 437 4.82 -6.57 10.47
C ASP A 437 3.88 -6.34 11.66
N PRO A 438 3.04 -7.34 12.02
CA PRO A 438 2.15 -7.22 13.18
C PRO A 438 2.89 -7.20 14.52
N ASP A 439 4.15 -7.66 14.56
CA ASP A 439 4.96 -7.73 15.78
C ASP A 439 5.72 -6.42 16.06
N ASN A 440 5.63 -5.42 15.17
CA ASN A 440 6.21 -4.10 15.38
C ASN A 440 5.70 -3.51 16.73
N PRO A 441 6.59 -3.22 17.68
CA PRO A 441 6.20 -2.73 19.03
C PRO A 441 5.39 -1.44 19.01
N HIS A 442 5.64 -0.53 18.05
CA HIS A 442 4.89 0.73 17.91
C HIS A 442 3.45 0.51 17.43
N VAL A 443 3.21 -0.56 16.68
CA VAL A 443 1.88 -1.02 16.29
C VAL A 443 1.24 -1.81 17.44
N LEU A 444 1.96 -2.77 18.00
CA LEU A 444 1.42 -3.73 18.96
C LEU A 444 1.06 -3.11 20.30
N ALA A 445 1.92 -2.25 20.86
CA ALA A 445 1.74 -1.68 22.20
C ALA A 445 0.38 -0.96 22.40
N PRO A 446 -0.05 -0.03 21.52
CA PRO A 446 -1.35 0.60 21.64
C PRO A 446 -2.51 -0.37 21.42
N HIS A 447 -2.34 -1.44 20.61
CA HIS A 447 -3.37 -2.47 20.48
C HIS A 447 -3.50 -3.36 21.71
N LEU A 448 -2.41 -3.63 22.46
CA LEU A 448 -2.48 -4.30 23.77
C LEU A 448 -3.25 -3.44 24.79
N CYS A 449 -3.02 -2.12 24.79
CA CYS A 449 -3.81 -1.19 25.61
C CYS A 449 -5.30 -1.23 25.25
N ALA A 450 -5.63 -1.21 23.95
CA ALA A 450 -7.00 -1.29 23.48
C ALA A 450 -7.64 -2.65 23.83
N ALA A 451 -6.89 -3.76 23.68
CA ALA A 451 -7.35 -5.09 24.08
C ALA A 451 -7.63 -5.19 25.59
N ALA A 452 -6.76 -4.60 26.44
CA ALA A 452 -6.95 -4.57 27.89
C ALA A 452 -8.15 -3.69 28.31
N ALA A 453 -8.46 -2.65 27.53
CA ALA A 453 -9.66 -1.81 27.75
C ALA A 453 -10.97 -2.51 27.34
N GLU A 454 -10.93 -3.39 26.35
CA GLU A 454 -12.08 -4.19 25.90
C GLU A 454 -12.41 -5.31 26.87
N LEU A 455 -11.39 -6.06 27.26
CA LEU A 455 -11.43 -7.14 28.25
C LEU A 455 -10.10 -7.19 28.98
N PRO A 456 -10.04 -7.51 30.27
CA PRO A 456 -8.77 -7.71 30.96
C PRO A 456 -7.87 -8.67 30.19
N LEU A 457 -6.63 -8.26 29.94
CA LEU A 457 -5.66 -9.03 29.15
C LEU A 457 -4.99 -10.06 30.05
N THR A 458 -4.96 -11.31 29.64
CA THR A 458 -4.38 -12.45 30.40
C THR A 458 -3.16 -13.04 29.69
N ASP A 459 -2.35 -13.81 30.39
CA ASP A 459 -1.19 -14.49 29.80
C ASP A 459 -1.60 -15.40 28.62
N SER A 460 -2.77 -16.04 28.69
CA SER A 460 -3.30 -16.88 27.62
C SER A 460 -3.68 -16.10 26.34
N ASP A 461 -3.87 -14.80 26.43
CA ASP A 461 -4.17 -13.96 25.27
C ASP A 461 -2.89 -13.61 24.48
N LEU A 462 -1.70 -13.69 25.10
CA LEU A 462 -0.46 -13.16 24.50
C LEU A 462 -0.03 -13.91 23.26
N GLU A 463 -0.25 -15.22 23.20
CA GLU A 463 0.04 -16.02 22.00
C GLU A 463 -0.71 -15.50 20.76
N LEU A 464 -1.91 -14.95 20.97
CA LEU A 464 -2.72 -14.39 19.90
C LEU A 464 -2.07 -13.14 19.28
N PHE A 465 -1.39 -12.34 20.10
CA PHE A 465 -0.79 -11.06 19.68
C PHE A 465 0.63 -11.18 19.12
N GLY A 466 1.29 -12.32 19.30
CA GLY A 466 2.63 -12.59 18.81
C GLY A 466 3.72 -12.51 19.88
N PRO A 467 4.95 -12.89 19.54
CA PRO A 467 6.06 -13.03 20.51
C PRO A 467 6.46 -11.72 21.19
N SER A 468 6.27 -10.59 20.51
CA SER A 468 6.59 -9.26 21.04
C SER A 468 5.61 -8.77 22.11
N ALA A 469 4.48 -9.44 22.34
CA ALA A 469 3.47 -8.99 23.29
C ALA A 469 3.93 -9.06 24.76
N ALA A 470 4.49 -10.20 25.17
CA ALA A 470 4.91 -10.40 26.56
C ALA A 470 5.98 -9.39 27.02
N PRO A 471 7.07 -9.11 26.26
CA PRO A 471 8.06 -8.10 26.64
C PRO A 471 7.51 -6.66 26.75
N LEU A 472 6.44 -6.33 26.04
CA LEU A 472 5.86 -4.99 26.06
C LEU A 472 5.03 -4.70 27.34
N LEU A 473 4.45 -5.71 27.97
CA LEU A 473 3.57 -5.50 29.13
C LEU A 473 4.25 -4.79 30.30
N PRO A 474 5.49 -5.17 30.72
CA PRO A 474 6.20 -4.45 31.79
C PRO A 474 6.46 -2.98 31.42
N VAL A 475 6.73 -2.69 30.14
CA VAL A 475 6.93 -1.31 29.67
C VAL A 475 5.65 -0.50 29.80
N LEU A 476 4.52 -1.05 29.34
CA LEU A 476 3.21 -0.41 29.43
C LEU A 476 2.76 -0.21 30.90
N GLU A 477 3.16 -1.12 31.78
CA GLU A 477 2.90 -0.99 33.21
C GLU A 477 3.74 0.14 33.86
N ARG A 478 5.05 0.21 33.58
CA ARG A 478 5.92 1.32 34.01
C ARG A 478 5.43 2.69 33.54
N ARG A 479 4.89 2.77 32.33
CA ARG A 479 4.27 3.99 31.78
C ARG A 479 2.89 4.31 32.40
N GLY A 480 2.40 3.49 33.30
CA GLY A 480 1.10 3.65 33.92
C GLY A 480 -0.07 3.52 32.95
N LEU A 481 0.12 2.90 31.78
CA LEU A 481 -0.95 2.64 30.80
C LEU A 481 -1.75 1.39 31.17
N LEU A 482 -1.06 0.37 31.65
CA LEU A 482 -1.66 -0.86 32.15
C LEU A 482 -1.34 -1.03 33.65
N ARG A 483 -2.17 -1.81 34.33
CA ARG A 483 -1.93 -2.24 35.70
C ARG A 483 -2.25 -3.71 35.85
N ARG A 484 -1.32 -4.48 36.38
CA ARG A 484 -1.55 -5.90 36.68
C ARG A 484 -2.38 -6.01 37.99
N ARG A 485 -3.42 -6.85 37.95
CA ARG A 485 -4.20 -7.26 39.13
C ARG A 485 -4.48 -8.75 39.03
N GLY A 486 -3.91 -9.53 39.94
CA GLY A 486 -3.92 -10.99 39.87
C GLY A 486 -3.17 -11.47 38.61
N ASP A 487 -3.85 -12.20 37.78
CA ASP A 487 -3.37 -12.81 36.53
C ASP A 487 -3.70 -11.99 35.25
N ALA A 488 -4.22 -10.76 35.42
CA ALA A 488 -4.64 -9.96 34.27
C ALA A 488 -4.16 -8.50 34.33
N TRP A 489 -4.01 -7.89 33.15
CA TRP A 489 -3.71 -6.46 32.98
C TRP A 489 -4.97 -5.69 32.58
N TYR A 490 -5.12 -4.50 33.19
CA TYR A 490 -6.26 -3.60 33.05
C TYR A 490 -5.79 -2.26 32.53
N TRP A 491 -6.56 -1.66 31.62
CA TRP A 491 -6.39 -0.27 31.20
C TRP A 491 -6.64 0.69 32.39
N THR A 492 -5.80 1.71 32.52
CA THR A 492 -5.79 2.56 33.69
C THR A 492 -6.38 3.95 33.50
N ARG A 493 -6.46 4.41 32.27
CA ARG A 493 -6.87 5.78 31.93
C ARG A 493 -8.37 5.86 31.64
N ARG A 494 -8.94 7.10 31.72
CA ARG A 494 -10.34 7.36 31.38
C ARG A 494 -10.61 7.47 29.90
N GLU A 495 -9.59 7.91 29.14
CA GLU A 495 -9.62 8.03 27.69
C GLU A 495 -9.78 6.65 27.07
N ARG A 496 -10.43 6.61 25.91
CA ARG A 496 -10.60 5.37 25.17
C ARG A 496 -9.28 4.94 24.56
N ALA A 497 -8.75 3.82 24.97
CA ALA A 497 -7.48 3.30 24.43
C ALA A 497 -7.48 3.16 22.89
N ALA A 498 -8.63 2.86 22.28
CA ALA A 498 -8.76 2.78 20.83
C ALA A 498 -8.56 4.13 20.12
N ASP A 499 -8.78 5.27 20.78
CA ASP A 499 -8.60 6.58 20.15
C ASP A 499 -7.13 6.98 20.02
N ALA A 500 -6.24 6.33 20.80
CA ALA A 500 -4.79 6.48 20.68
C ALA A 500 -4.18 5.75 19.46
N VAL A 501 -4.96 4.94 18.73
CA VAL A 501 -4.51 4.21 17.54
C VAL A 501 -5.08 4.86 16.29
N ASP A 502 -4.22 5.40 15.45
CA ASP A 502 -4.57 5.76 14.08
C ASP A 502 -4.09 4.66 13.13
N LEU A 503 -5.06 3.93 12.53
CA LEU A 503 -4.72 2.81 11.63
C LEU A 503 -4.00 3.26 10.35
N ARG A 504 -4.15 4.52 9.96
CA ARG A 504 -3.66 5.04 8.67
C ARG A 504 -2.58 6.12 8.82
N GLY A 505 -2.41 6.64 10.02
CA GLY A 505 -1.41 7.67 10.32
C GLY A 505 -0.02 7.09 10.56
N SER A 506 0.97 7.91 10.35
CA SER A 506 2.39 7.61 10.63
C SER A 506 2.80 7.89 12.09
N GLY A 507 1.81 8.08 12.99
CA GLY A 507 2.02 8.46 14.38
C GLY A 507 2.00 9.98 14.61
N GLY A 508 1.74 10.40 15.86
CA GLY A 508 1.60 11.80 16.24
C GLY A 508 0.20 12.39 15.98
N SER A 509 -0.08 13.55 16.58
CA SER A 509 -1.34 14.28 16.36
C SER A 509 -1.30 15.00 15.02
N PRO A 510 -2.31 14.84 14.14
CA PRO A 510 -2.36 15.57 12.87
C PRO A 510 -2.37 17.10 13.12
N VAL A 511 -1.62 17.82 12.32
CA VAL A 511 -1.59 19.29 12.33
C VAL A 511 -2.83 19.84 11.63
N GLN A 512 -3.59 20.71 12.31
CA GLN A 512 -4.76 21.37 11.75
C GLN A 512 -4.35 22.58 10.93
N ILE A 513 -4.94 22.71 9.73
CA ILE A 513 -4.74 23.88 8.85
C ILE A 513 -5.93 24.79 9.03
N VAL A 514 -5.73 25.97 9.64
CA VAL A 514 -6.78 26.92 9.98
C VAL A 514 -6.59 28.23 9.21
N GLU A 515 -7.64 28.67 8.52
CA GLU A 515 -7.67 29.95 7.84
C GLU A 515 -7.73 31.09 8.85
N ALA A 516 -6.67 31.87 9.00
CA ALA A 516 -6.51 32.88 10.03
C ALA A 516 -7.63 33.95 10.08
N PRO A 517 -8.11 34.51 8.93
CA PRO A 517 -9.17 35.53 8.95
C PRO A 517 -10.54 35.03 9.39
N THR A 518 -10.82 33.73 9.24
CA THR A 518 -12.17 33.17 9.46
C THR A 518 -12.24 32.17 10.61
N GLY A 519 -11.08 31.65 11.08
CA GLY A 519 -11.01 30.55 12.03
C GLY A 519 -11.50 29.21 11.46
N ARG A 520 -11.69 29.14 10.15
CA ARG A 520 -12.21 27.93 9.46
C ARG A 520 -11.13 26.86 9.37
N LEU A 521 -11.44 25.65 9.84
CA LEU A 521 -10.61 24.47 9.58
C LEU A 521 -10.70 24.10 8.10
N LEU A 522 -9.57 24.13 7.38
CA LEU A 522 -9.46 23.71 5.99
C LEU A 522 -9.23 22.20 5.87
N GLY A 523 -8.40 21.65 6.74
CA GLY A 523 -8.01 20.25 6.70
C GLY A 523 -6.93 19.91 7.73
N THR A 524 -6.34 18.75 7.60
CA THR A 524 -5.24 18.30 8.44
C THR A 524 -4.07 17.78 7.60
N VAL A 525 -2.87 17.82 8.14
CA VAL A 525 -1.64 17.23 7.61
C VAL A 525 -1.06 16.30 8.66
N ASP A 526 -0.52 15.16 8.24
CA ASP A 526 0.16 14.24 9.16
C ASP A 526 1.34 14.93 9.84
N ALA A 527 1.52 14.64 11.13
CA ALA A 527 2.62 15.18 11.91
C ALA A 527 3.98 14.95 11.22
N SER A 528 4.17 13.79 10.58
CA SER A 528 5.41 13.44 9.86
C SER A 528 5.72 14.38 8.69
N ALA A 529 4.71 14.88 7.99
CA ALA A 529 4.87 15.75 6.83
C ALA A 529 4.72 17.25 7.15
N ALA A 530 4.34 17.60 8.39
CA ALA A 530 3.99 18.98 8.72
C ALA A 530 5.17 19.96 8.57
N HIS A 531 6.37 19.58 9.05
CA HIS A 531 7.57 20.45 8.97
C HIS A 531 7.98 20.75 7.52
N THR A 532 7.72 19.84 6.59
CA THR A 532 8.08 20.03 5.18
C THR A 532 6.99 20.72 4.35
N THR A 533 5.71 20.66 4.80
CA THR A 533 4.57 21.07 3.96
C THR A 533 3.81 22.29 4.48
N VAL A 534 3.82 22.53 5.82
CA VAL A 534 3.06 23.63 6.44
C VAL A 534 3.90 24.46 7.41
N HIS A 535 5.24 24.49 7.21
CA HIS A 535 6.13 25.40 7.93
C HIS A 535 5.77 26.87 7.65
N THR A 536 6.14 27.77 8.53
CA THR A 536 5.96 29.22 8.31
C THR A 536 6.59 29.66 6.97
N GLY A 537 5.82 30.35 6.15
CA GLY A 537 6.20 30.75 4.79
C GLY A 537 5.94 29.73 3.69
N ALA A 538 5.46 28.52 4.00
CA ALA A 538 5.09 27.52 3.00
C ALA A 538 3.88 27.95 2.17
N VAL A 539 3.88 27.59 0.88
CA VAL A 539 2.74 27.74 -0.02
C VAL A 539 1.92 26.44 0.01
N HIS A 540 0.71 26.54 0.58
CA HIS A 540 -0.21 25.41 0.71
C HIS A 540 -1.34 25.51 -0.30
N LEU A 541 -1.62 24.41 -1.01
CA LEU A 541 -2.72 24.33 -1.98
C LEU A 541 -3.89 23.52 -1.40
N HIS A 542 -5.05 24.15 -1.25
CA HIS A 542 -6.26 23.47 -0.78
C HIS A 542 -7.44 23.72 -1.71
N GLN A 543 -8.05 22.68 -2.26
CA GLN A 543 -9.21 22.74 -3.17
C GLN A 543 -9.04 23.77 -4.32
N GLY A 544 -7.86 23.79 -4.95
CA GLY A 544 -7.55 24.71 -6.05
C GLY A 544 -7.26 26.16 -5.65
N ARG A 545 -7.31 26.46 -4.35
CA ARG A 545 -6.93 27.77 -3.80
C ARG A 545 -5.59 27.71 -3.14
N THR A 546 -4.78 28.73 -3.36
CA THR A 546 -3.45 28.86 -2.78
C THR A 546 -3.52 29.65 -1.48
N TYR A 547 -2.77 29.19 -0.49
CA TYR A 547 -2.65 29.81 0.83
C TYR A 547 -1.16 29.95 1.18
N LEU A 548 -0.81 31.00 1.92
CA LEU A 548 0.50 31.17 2.54
C LEU A 548 0.38 30.83 4.02
N VAL A 549 1.25 29.95 4.52
CA VAL A 549 1.34 29.64 5.95
C VAL A 549 2.01 30.82 6.65
N LYS A 550 1.29 31.45 7.57
CA LYS A 550 1.77 32.61 8.32
C LYS A 550 2.48 32.21 9.59
N ASP A 551 1.97 31.19 10.23
CA ASP A 551 2.49 30.70 11.49
C ASP A 551 2.24 29.19 11.61
N PHE A 552 3.19 28.49 12.25
CA PHE A 552 3.07 27.08 12.57
C PHE A 552 3.35 26.89 14.09
N ASP A 553 2.27 26.81 14.85
CA ASP A 553 2.31 26.53 16.26
C ASP A 553 2.45 25.01 16.49
N LEU A 554 3.65 24.62 16.94
CA LEU A 554 4.00 23.22 17.21
C LEU A 554 3.28 22.69 18.46
N ASP A 555 3.09 23.53 19.49
CA ASP A 555 2.51 23.12 20.77
C ASP A 555 1.02 22.79 20.63
N SER A 556 0.29 23.62 19.88
CA SER A 556 -1.14 23.38 19.60
C SER A 556 -1.37 22.48 18.37
N SER A 557 -0.33 22.12 17.61
CA SER A 557 -0.41 21.41 16.34
C SER A 557 -1.34 22.13 15.33
N VAL A 558 -1.16 23.45 15.16
CA VAL A 558 -1.97 24.28 14.27
C VAL A 558 -1.09 25.08 13.30
N ALA A 559 -1.39 25.01 12.03
CA ALA A 559 -0.83 25.87 10.99
C ALA A 559 -1.86 26.93 10.58
N LEU A 560 -1.56 28.21 10.81
CA LEU A 560 -2.40 29.34 10.42
C LEU A 560 -2.07 29.76 8.98
N VAL A 561 -3.09 29.79 8.13
CA VAL A 561 -2.91 30.11 6.71
C VAL A 561 -3.79 31.30 6.28
N GLU A 562 -3.32 32.06 5.29
CA GLU A 562 -4.07 33.14 4.64
C GLU A 562 -4.18 32.88 3.13
N PRO A 563 -5.32 33.21 2.49
CA PRO A 563 -5.44 33.16 1.05
C PRO A 563 -4.36 34.05 0.38
N ALA A 564 -3.64 33.50 -0.59
CA ALA A 564 -2.58 34.19 -1.30
C ALA A 564 -2.45 33.61 -2.71
N ASP A 565 -1.83 34.38 -3.62
CA ASP A 565 -1.53 33.93 -4.97
C ASP A 565 -0.08 34.29 -5.35
N PRO A 566 0.91 33.68 -4.67
CA PRO A 566 2.32 33.96 -4.95
C PRO A 566 2.72 33.37 -6.32
N PRO A 567 3.64 34.01 -7.07
CA PRO A 567 4.14 33.50 -8.34
C PRO A 567 5.15 32.34 -8.18
N TYR A 568 5.23 31.76 -6.99
CA TYR A 568 6.18 30.71 -6.63
C TYR A 568 5.53 29.61 -5.80
N THR A 569 6.16 28.45 -5.80
CA THR A 569 5.95 27.36 -4.85
C THR A 569 7.10 27.30 -3.87
N THR A 570 6.92 26.59 -2.76
CA THR A 570 7.97 26.35 -1.76
C THR A 570 8.38 24.88 -1.71
N SER A 571 9.67 24.65 -1.48
CA SER A 571 10.27 23.32 -1.29
C SER A 571 11.15 23.38 -0.04
N ALA A 572 10.82 22.58 0.97
CA ALA A 572 11.62 22.52 2.20
C ALA A 572 13.03 21.98 1.92
N ARG A 573 13.99 22.44 2.73
CA ARG A 573 15.36 21.94 2.81
C ARG A 573 15.57 21.34 4.18
N ASP A 574 16.02 20.10 4.22
CA ASP A 574 16.26 19.37 5.45
C ASP A 574 17.66 18.77 5.48
N ILE A 575 18.12 18.52 6.69
CA ILE A 575 19.35 17.80 6.98
C ILE A 575 18.95 16.52 7.69
N THR A 576 19.46 15.40 7.21
CA THR A 576 19.17 14.07 7.78
C THR A 576 20.49 13.41 8.21
N SER A 577 20.50 12.86 9.41
CA SER A 577 21.60 12.02 9.90
C SER A 577 21.04 10.68 10.37
N VAL A 578 21.88 9.64 10.30
CA VAL A 578 21.53 8.28 10.73
C VAL A 578 22.58 7.82 11.74
N SER A 579 22.15 7.13 12.78
CA SER A 579 23.02 6.42 13.73
C SER A 579 22.56 4.97 13.84
N VAL A 580 23.49 4.03 13.85
CA VAL A 580 23.19 2.60 13.98
C VAL A 580 22.96 2.28 15.46
N LEU A 581 21.75 1.81 15.80
CA LEU A 581 21.40 1.38 17.16
C LEU A 581 21.76 -0.08 17.41
N SER A 582 21.45 -0.94 16.44
CA SER A 582 21.84 -2.36 16.46
C SER A 582 21.97 -2.89 15.04
N THR A 583 22.83 -3.90 14.90
CA THR A 583 22.98 -4.67 13.66
C THR A 583 22.49 -6.09 13.92
N ASP A 584 21.39 -6.48 13.29
CA ASP A 584 20.79 -7.80 13.49
C ASP A 584 21.43 -8.85 12.61
N THR A 585 21.77 -8.47 11.37
CA THR A 585 22.37 -9.37 10.39
C THR A 585 23.36 -8.60 9.52
N THR A 586 24.51 -9.23 9.26
CA THR A 586 25.50 -8.73 8.30
C THR A 586 25.90 -9.87 7.37
N VAL A 587 26.05 -9.57 6.10
CA VAL A 587 26.55 -10.47 5.07
C VAL A 587 27.73 -9.78 4.38
N ASP A 588 28.85 -10.50 4.27
CA ASP A 588 30.00 -9.99 3.54
C ASP A 588 29.74 -10.04 2.03
N TRP A 589 29.97 -8.93 1.37
CA TRP A 589 29.90 -8.77 -0.09
C TRP A 589 31.29 -8.46 -0.63
N GLY A 590 32.11 -9.52 -0.79
CA GLY A 590 33.53 -9.39 -0.99
C GLY A 590 34.20 -8.75 0.22
N GLU A 591 34.88 -7.62 0.05
CA GLU A 591 35.45 -6.81 1.13
C GLU A 591 34.45 -5.81 1.74
N GLY A 592 33.35 -5.53 1.01
CA GLY A 592 32.24 -4.70 1.50
C GLY A 592 31.26 -5.49 2.34
N ARG A 593 30.23 -4.82 2.88
CA ARG A 593 29.23 -5.43 3.75
C ARG A 593 27.84 -4.96 3.42
N LEU A 594 26.90 -5.90 3.47
CA LEU A 594 25.46 -5.61 3.50
C LEU A 594 24.92 -5.94 4.89
N SER A 595 24.27 -4.98 5.52
CA SER A 595 23.76 -5.12 6.89
C SER A 595 22.29 -4.75 6.99
N PHE A 596 21.61 -5.30 8.00
CA PHE A 596 20.23 -4.97 8.35
C PHE A 596 20.14 -4.82 9.87
N GLY A 597 19.36 -3.83 10.34
CA GLY A 597 19.22 -3.59 11.78
C GLY A 597 18.35 -2.39 12.11
N SER A 598 18.48 -1.92 13.34
CA SER A 598 17.78 -0.74 13.86
C SER A 598 18.64 0.50 13.77
N VAL A 599 18.04 1.61 13.35
CA VAL A 599 18.71 2.90 13.23
C VAL A 599 17.89 4.01 13.88
N GLU A 600 18.57 5.08 14.28
CA GLU A 600 17.96 6.35 14.65
C GLU A 600 18.23 7.37 13.54
N VAL A 601 17.16 7.87 12.95
CA VAL A 601 17.21 8.89 11.90
C VAL A 601 16.78 10.20 12.51
N VAL A 602 17.63 11.23 12.43
CA VAL A 602 17.32 12.58 12.88
C VAL A 602 17.21 13.47 11.65
N ASN A 603 16.02 14.05 11.45
CA ASN A 603 15.73 14.96 10.35
C ASN A 603 15.34 16.33 10.88
N GLN A 604 15.92 17.39 10.31
CA GLN A 604 15.61 18.76 10.66
C GLN A 604 15.39 19.61 9.41
N VAL A 605 14.23 20.23 9.30
CA VAL A 605 13.95 21.20 8.24
C VAL A 605 14.60 22.54 8.65
N VAL A 606 15.65 22.93 7.91
CA VAL A 606 16.50 24.10 8.22
C VAL A 606 16.17 25.32 7.36
N GLY A 607 15.34 25.15 6.32
CA GLY A 607 14.98 26.23 5.43
C GLY A 607 14.04 25.80 4.32
N TYR A 608 13.76 26.70 3.39
CA TYR A 608 13.01 26.38 2.18
C TYR A 608 13.42 27.25 1.00
N LEU A 609 13.28 26.70 -0.20
CA LEU A 609 13.47 27.39 -1.47
C LEU A 609 12.14 27.88 -2.01
N ARG A 610 12.14 29.06 -2.64
CA ARG A 610 11.04 29.58 -3.44
C ARG A 610 11.34 29.32 -4.91
N LYS A 611 10.52 28.50 -5.58
CA LYS A 611 10.68 28.14 -6.99
C LYS A 611 9.57 28.80 -7.83
N ARG A 612 9.92 29.54 -8.87
CA ARG A 612 8.97 30.20 -9.78
C ARG A 612 8.08 29.16 -10.46
N ILE A 613 6.76 29.36 -10.43
CA ILE A 613 5.80 28.38 -10.98
C ILE A 613 6.01 28.15 -12.48
N SER A 614 6.32 29.19 -13.24
CA SER A 614 6.42 29.12 -14.71
C SER A 614 7.71 28.45 -15.21
N THR A 615 8.83 28.60 -14.49
CA THR A 615 10.17 28.19 -14.96
C THR A 615 10.85 27.17 -14.02
N GLY A 616 10.38 27.00 -12.79
CA GLY A 616 11.09 26.23 -11.76
C GLY A 616 12.35 26.93 -11.18
N GLU A 617 12.67 28.14 -11.65
CA GLU A 617 13.83 28.91 -11.20
C GLU A 617 13.78 29.20 -9.71
N ILE A 618 14.91 29.04 -9.01
CA ILE A 618 15.06 29.37 -7.60
C ILE A 618 15.08 30.90 -7.45
N MET A 619 14.03 31.45 -6.85
CA MET A 619 13.90 32.91 -6.60
C MET A 619 14.57 33.36 -5.30
N GLY A 620 14.87 32.42 -4.41
CA GLY A 620 15.53 32.71 -3.13
C GLY A 620 15.32 31.59 -2.11
N GLU A 621 16.09 31.68 -1.05
CA GLU A 621 16.07 30.75 0.09
C GLU A 621 15.68 31.50 1.36
N SER A 622 15.03 30.84 2.29
CA SER A 622 14.70 31.34 3.63
C SER A 622 15.05 30.29 4.67
N LYS A 623 15.67 30.72 5.78
CA LYS A 623 16.02 29.82 6.89
C LYS A 623 14.79 29.56 7.76
N LEU A 624 14.75 28.39 8.38
CA LEU A 624 13.77 27.97 9.38
C LEU A 624 14.51 27.48 10.63
N ASP A 625 13.89 27.68 11.77
CA ASP A 625 14.36 27.16 13.07
C ASP A 625 13.30 26.20 13.63
N LEU A 626 13.18 25.04 12.96
CA LEU A 626 12.29 23.97 13.40
C LEU A 626 13.08 22.95 14.21
N PRO A 627 12.47 22.34 15.25
CA PRO A 627 13.15 21.33 16.05
C PRO A 627 13.48 20.09 15.20
N PRO A 628 14.58 19.39 15.51
CA PRO A 628 14.87 18.10 14.90
C PRO A 628 13.79 17.08 15.28
N ARG A 629 13.53 16.14 14.37
CA ARG A 629 12.62 15.03 14.57
C ARG A 629 13.40 13.73 14.52
N THR A 630 13.18 12.89 15.51
CA THR A 630 13.83 11.59 15.63
C THR A 630 12.88 10.49 15.22
N LEU A 631 13.36 9.59 14.35
CA LEU A 631 12.66 8.38 13.92
C LEU A 631 13.54 7.17 14.24
N ARG A 632 13.10 6.28 15.12
CA ARG A 632 13.70 4.97 15.32
C ARG A 632 13.01 3.96 14.44
N THR A 633 13.80 3.35 13.52
CA THR A 633 13.24 2.53 12.47
C THR A 633 14.18 1.40 12.06
N ARG A 634 13.79 0.65 11.04
CA ARG A 634 14.58 -0.42 10.45
C ARG A 634 15.25 0.08 9.17
N ALA A 635 16.50 -0.34 8.97
CA ALA A 635 17.26 0.00 7.77
C ALA A 635 18.01 -1.19 7.21
N VAL A 636 18.20 -1.18 5.91
CA VAL A 636 19.23 -1.92 5.20
C VAL A 636 20.31 -0.93 4.78
N TRP A 637 21.58 -1.31 4.96
CA TRP A 637 22.69 -0.48 4.50
C TRP A 637 23.83 -1.33 3.95
N TRP A 638 24.53 -0.74 3.02
CA TRP A 638 25.72 -1.35 2.46
C TRP A 638 26.89 -0.39 2.56
N SER A 639 28.09 -0.94 2.76
CA SER A 639 29.33 -0.22 2.89
C SER A 639 30.40 -0.81 1.97
N VAL A 640 31.29 0.03 1.49
CA VAL A 640 32.41 -0.34 0.64
C VAL A 640 33.72 0.03 1.33
N THR A 641 34.79 -0.71 1.02
CA THR A 641 36.13 -0.44 1.53
C THR A 641 36.87 0.55 0.65
N GLU A 642 37.99 1.09 1.18
CA GLU A 642 38.89 1.96 0.41
C GLU A 642 39.50 1.21 -0.78
N ASP A 643 39.85 -0.08 -0.62
CA ASP A 643 40.37 -0.92 -1.69
C ASP A 643 39.36 -1.10 -2.82
N GLN A 644 38.07 -1.34 -2.48
CA GLN A 644 36.99 -1.42 -3.47
C GLN A 644 36.79 -0.07 -4.21
N LEU A 645 36.97 1.07 -3.56
CA LEU A 645 36.91 2.38 -4.22
C LEU A 645 38.07 2.62 -5.16
N LEU A 646 39.27 2.14 -4.80
CA LEU A 646 40.45 2.19 -5.67
C LEU A 646 40.24 1.29 -6.91
N ASP A 647 39.75 0.09 -6.72
CA ASP A 647 39.42 -0.84 -7.82
C ASP A 647 38.35 -0.29 -8.78
N ALA A 648 37.40 0.49 -8.25
CA ALA A 648 36.37 1.17 -9.01
C ALA A 648 36.83 2.48 -9.68
N ASP A 649 38.10 2.92 -9.45
CA ASP A 649 38.62 4.21 -9.91
C ASP A 649 37.70 5.39 -9.47
N ILE A 650 37.31 5.39 -8.18
CA ILE A 650 36.48 6.43 -7.57
C ILE A 650 37.34 7.24 -6.59
N PRO A 651 37.81 8.43 -6.99
CA PRO A 651 38.54 9.28 -6.09
C PRO A 651 37.63 9.90 -5.00
N PRO A 652 38.25 10.35 -3.87
CA PRO A 652 37.47 10.83 -2.71
C PRO A 652 36.51 12.01 -3.00
N ASP A 653 36.80 12.83 -3.99
CA ASP A 653 35.97 13.96 -4.39
C ASP A 653 34.72 13.53 -5.21
N GLN A 654 34.75 12.39 -5.90
CA GLN A 654 33.62 11.83 -6.62
C GLN A 654 32.71 10.96 -5.73
N LEU A 655 33.25 10.42 -4.64
CA LEU A 655 32.55 9.47 -3.76
C LEU A 655 31.20 10.02 -3.22
N PRO A 656 31.10 11.29 -2.75
CA PRO A 656 29.80 11.82 -2.29
C PRO A 656 28.74 11.79 -3.38
N GLY A 657 29.10 12.19 -4.62
CA GLY A 657 28.20 12.18 -5.76
C GLY A 657 27.83 10.78 -6.22
N ALA A 658 28.79 9.83 -6.19
CA ALA A 658 28.56 8.43 -6.54
C ALA A 658 27.58 7.74 -5.56
N ALA A 659 27.82 7.86 -4.27
CA ALA A 659 27.00 7.28 -3.22
C ALA A 659 25.58 7.87 -3.21
N HIS A 660 25.45 9.20 -3.37
CA HIS A 660 24.18 9.90 -3.43
C HIS A 660 23.34 9.50 -4.67
N ALA A 661 23.95 9.37 -5.83
CA ALA A 661 23.28 8.91 -7.03
C ALA A 661 22.82 7.44 -6.91
N ALA A 662 23.64 6.56 -6.33
CA ALA A 662 23.29 5.18 -6.04
C ALA A 662 22.15 5.08 -5.02
N GLU A 663 22.15 5.89 -3.97
CA GLU A 663 21.07 5.99 -2.98
C GLU A 663 19.73 6.35 -3.63
N HIS A 664 19.67 7.43 -4.40
CA HIS A 664 18.46 7.89 -5.05
C HIS A 664 17.84 6.84 -5.97
N ALA A 665 18.67 6.20 -6.79
CA ALA A 665 18.22 5.15 -7.68
C ALA A 665 17.77 3.91 -6.91
N SER A 666 18.47 3.53 -5.84
CA SER A 666 18.09 2.41 -4.96
C SER A 666 16.73 2.63 -4.32
N ILE A 667 16.46 3.81 -3.76
CA ILE A 667 15.14 4.21 -3.26
C ILE A 667 14.10 4.15 -4.38
N GLY A 668 14.46 4.59 -5.59
CA GLY A 668 13.58 4.57 -6.75
C GLY A 668 13.13 3.18 -7.14
N LEU A 669 14.01 2.18 -7.07
CA LEU A 669 13.77 0.80 -7.51
C LEU A 669 13.26 -0.13 -6.39
N LEU A 670 13.44 0.19 -5.10
CA LEU A 670 12.99 -0.68 -4.00
C LEU A 670 11.50 -1.03 -4.06
N PRO A 671 10.57 -0.15 -4.48
CA PRO A 671 9.16 -0.51 -4.64
C PRO A 671 8.88 -1.72 -5.53
N LEU A 672 9.78 -2.06 -6.46
CA LEU A 672 9.66 -3.25 -7.30
C LEU A 672 9.80 -4.56 -6.50
N PHE A 673 10.51 -4.53 -5.36
CA PHE A 673 10.86 -5.69 -4.54
C PHE A 673 10.10 -5.75 -3.21
N ALA A 674 9.66 -4.59 -2.67
CA ALA A 674 9.15 -4.48 -1.30
C ALA A 674 7.73 -3.90 -1.18
N THR A 675 6.92 -3.85 -2.23
CA THR A 675 5.52 -3.35 -2.21
C THR A 675 5.28 -2.06 -1.42
N CYS A 676 6.26 -1.17 -1.38
CA CYS A 676 6.17 0.13 -0.74
C CYS A 676 5.83 1.24 -1.75
N ASP A 677 5.38 2.38 -1.26
CA ASP A 677 5.46 3.61 -2.03
C ASP A 677 6.85 4.27 -1.80
N ARG A 678 7.35 5.01 -2.77
CA ARG A 678 8.58 5.78 -2.63
C ARG A 678 8.58 6.70 -1.39
N TRP A 679 7.39 7.10 -0.92
CA TRP A 679 7.23 7.94 0.26
C TRP A 679 7.29 7.17 1.58
N ASP A 680 7.19 5.84 1.56
CA ASP A 680 7.28 4.97 2.74
C ASP A 680 8.73 4.68 3.16
N ILE A 681 9.71 5.07 2.34
CA ILE A 681 11.15 4.81 2.54
C ILE A 681 11.96 6.08 2.42
N GLY A 682 13.06 6.15 3.13
CA GLY A 682 14.06 7.21 3.03
C GLY A 682 15.46 6.64 2.83
N GLY A 683 16.42 7.50 2.57
CA GLY A 683 17.83 7.09 2.49
C GLY A 683 18.77 8.22 2.89
N VAL A 684 20.00 7.86 3.18
CA VAL A 684 21.12 8.74 3.46
C VAL A 684 22.40 8.06 2.98
N SER A 685 23.22 8.78 2.27
CA SER A 685 24.57 8.38 1.88
C SER A 685 25.61 9.22 2.60
N VAL A 686 26.61 8.56 3.19
CA VAL A 686 27.67 9.20 3.98
C VAL A 686 29.03 8.71 3.51
N PRO A 687 29.93 9.61 3.05
CA PRO A 687 31.26 9.22 2.56
C PRO A 687 32.16 8.56 3.61
N LEU A 688 31.93 8.87 4.87
CA LEU A 688 32.61 8.23 6.01
C LEU A 688 31.65 8.26 7.21
N HIS A 689 30.94 7.14 7.43
CA HIS A 689 29.96 7.08 8.50
C HIS A 689 30.61 6.75 9.85
N PRO A 690 30.28 7.47 10.94
CA PRO A 690 30.97 7.31 12.24
C PRO A 690 30.85 5.90 12.82
N ASP A 691 29.69 5.23 12.70
CA ASP A 691 29.46 3.93 13.33
C ASP A 691 30.02 2.78 12.49
N THR A 692 30.10 2.90 11.16
CA THR A 692 30.66 1.86 10.29
C THR A 692 32.15 2.07 9.99
N GLY A 693 32.66 3.28 10.12
CA GLY A 693 34.00 3.67 9.73
C GLY A 693 34.26 3.63 8.22
N LEU A 694 33.22 3.48 7.41
CA LEU A 694 33.29 3.24 5.96
C LEU A 694 32.28 4.15 5.21
N PRO A 695 32.47 4.36 3.91
CA PRO A 695 31.46 4.89 3.03
C PRO A 695 30.21 4.01 3.08
N THR A 696 29.08 4.60 3.42
CA THR A 696 27.87 3.82 3.70
C THR A 696 26.63 4.47 3.08
N VAL A 697 25.78 3.67 2.48
CA VAL A 697 24.45 4.06 1.98
C VAL A 697 23.40 3.32 2.79
N PHE A 698 22.51 4.09 3.41
CA PHE A 698 21.38 3.60 4.17
C PHE A 698 20.10 3.75 3.36
N VAL A 699 19.22 2.73 3.41
CA VAL A 699 17.82 2.83 2.98
C VAL A 699 16.95 2.33 4.14
N TYR A 700 16.05 3.17 4.63
CA TYR A 700 15.28 2.90 5.84
C TYR A 700 13.77 3.07 5.64
N ASP A 701 13.01 2.36 6.47
CA ASP A 701 11.55 2.50 6.52
C ASP A 701 11.16 3.86 7.11
N GLY A 702 10.26 4.59 6.48
CA GLY A 702 9.79 5.90 6.93
C GLY A 702 8.79 5.86 8.10
N HIS A 703 8.73 4.75 8.83
CA HIS A 703 7.76 4.51 9.90
C HIS A 703 8.44 4.03 11.18
N PRO A 704 7.93 4.45 12.36
CA PRO A 704 8.47 3.99 13.65
C PRO A 704 8.48 2.46 13.77
N GLY A 705 9.63 1.91 14.17
CA GLY A 705 9.84 0.47 14.29
C GLY A 705 9.92 -0.31 12.98
N GLY A 706 9.77 0.39 11.85
CA GLY A 706 9.79 -0.19 10.50
C GLY A 706 8.42 -0.70 10.02
N ALA A 707 8.34 -0.98 8.74
CA ALA A 707 7.17 -1.54 8.06
C ALA A 707 7.49 -2.87 7.34
N GLY A 708 8.76 -3.32 7.41
CA GLY A 708 9.26 -4.53 6.78
C GLY A 708 9.82 -4.32 5.37
N PHE A 709 9.88 -3.10 4.87
CA PHE A 709 10.38 -2.81 3.51
C PHE A 709 11.90 -2.94 3.44
N ALA A 710 12.61 -2.38 4.42
CA ALA A 710 14.07 -2.49 4.52
C ALA A 710 14.51 -3.95 4.70
N GLU A 711 13.79 -4.74 5.49
CA GLU A 711 14.04 -6.18 5.63
C GLU A 711 13.89 -6.92 4.30
N ARG A 712 12.85 -6.58 3.54
CA ARG A 712 12.65 -7.15 2.21
C ARG A 712 13.74 -6.71 1.24
N GLY A 713 14.18 -5.46 1.30
CA GLY A 713 15.33 -4.94 0.56
C GLY A 713 16.60 -5.75 0.86
N PHE A 714 16.89 -6.01 2.15
CA PHE A 714 18.01 -6.84 2.56
C PHE A 714 17.95 -8.25 1.97
N ARG A 715 16.79 -8.93 2.08
CA ARG A 715 16.60 -10.30 1.55
C ARG A 715 16.67 -10.39 0.02
N ARG A 716 16.47 -9.31 -0.70
CA ARG A 716 16.47 -9.22 -2.17
C ARG A 716 17.55 -8.28 -2.70
N ALA A 717 18.57 -8.00 -1.88
CA ALA A 717 19.55 -6.95 -2.15
C ALA A 717 20.30 -7.13 -3.47
N GLU A 718 20.74 -8.34 -3.82
CA GLU A 718 21.41 -8.62 -5.09
C GLU A 718 20.53 -8.21 -6.28
N GLN A 719 19.28 -8.70 -6.31
CA GLN A 719 18.33 -8.39 -7.39
C GLN A 719 17.99 -6.89 -7.44
N TRP A 720 17.80 -6.28 -6.28
CA TRP A 720 17.47 -4.87 -6.14
C TRP A 720 18.62 -3.97 -6.61
N LEU A 721 19.85 -4.22 -6.15
CA LEU A 721 21.00 -3.39 -6.51
C LEU A 721 21.46 -3.64 -7.95
N THR A 722 21.28 -4.85 -8.48
CA THR A 722 21.48 -5.15 -9.91
C THR A 722 20.52 -4.34 -10.77
N ALA A 723 19.22 -4.36 -10.48
CA ALA A 723 18.24 -3.54 -11.18
C ALA A 723 18.53 -2.04 -11.05
N THR A 724 19.00 -1.58 -9.87
CA THR A 724 19.43 -0.20 -9.66
C THR A 724 20.58 0.19 -10.57
N ARG A 725 21.61 -0.65 -10.63
CA ARG A 725 22.77 -0.45 -11.50
C ARG A 725 22.38 -0.42 -12.98
N GLU A 726 21.51 -1.35 -13.40
CA GLU A 726 21.01 -1.43 -14.77
C GLU A 726 20.21 -0.19 -15.17
N ALA A 727 19.31 0.28 -14.29
CA ALA A 727 18.52 1.48 -14.51
C ALA A 727 19.39 2.73 -14.70
N ILE A 728 20.45 2.87 -13.90
CA ILE A 728 21.39 4.00 -14.04
C ILE A 728 22.17 3.87 -15.35
N ALA A 729 22.71 2.69 -15.66
CA ALA A 729 23.59 2.48 -16.80
C ALA A 729 22.83 2.58 -18.15
N ALA A 730 21.60 2.11 -18.20
CA ALA A 730 20.78 2.11 -19.42
C ALA A 730 20.29 3.53 -19.82
N CYS A 731 20.27 4.49 -18.89
CA CYS A 731 19.82 5.83 -19.22
C CYS A 731 20.85 6.59 -20.08
N GLU A 732 20.41 7.17 -21.20
CA GLU A 732 21.27 7.86 -22.15
C GLU A 732 21.78 9.27 -21.70
N CYS A 733 21.26 9.81 -20.59
CA CYS A 733 21.69 11.11 -20.10
C CYS A 733 23.16 11.09 -19.61
N GLU A 734 23.87 12.20 -19.75
CA GLU A 734 25.30 12.27 -19.38
C GLU A 734 25.54 12.44 -17.89
N ARG A 735 24.76 13.32 -17.21
CA ARG A 735 25.02 13.77 -15.84
C ARG A 735 24.01 13.30 -14.79
N GLY A 736 22.95 12.64 -15.22
CA GLY A 736 21.83 12.27 -14.38
C GLY A 736 20.56 13.06 -14.71
N CYS A 737 19.43 12.41 -14.65
CA CYS A 737 18.12 12.97 -14.93
C CYS A 737 17.05 12.32 -14.02
N PRO A 738 15.78 12.78 -14.05
CA PRO A 738 14.72 12.19 -13.26
C PRO A 738 14.48 10.69 -13.54
N SER A 739 14.76 10.23 -14.77
CA SER A 739 14.63 8.81 -15.17
C SER A 739 15.68 7.89 -14.55
N CYS A 740 16.75 8.41 -13.90
CA CYS A 740 17.82 7.57 -13.35
C CYS A 740 18.22 7.93 -11.91
N VAL A 741 18.87 9.06 -11.66
CA VAL A 741 19.49 9.37 -10.36
C VAL A 741 18.92 10.60 -9.66
N GLN A 742 18.15 11.47 -10.32
CA GLN A 742 17.55 12.62 -9.66
C GLN A 742 16.30 12.21 -8.85
N SER A 743 16.20 12.73 -7.63
CA SER A 743 15.09 12.49 -6.73
C SER A 743 14.30 13.77 -6.43
N PRO A 744 12.96 13.75 -6.57
CA PRO A 744 12.14 14.89 -6.16
C PRO A 744 12.07 15.07 -4.63
N LYS A 745 12.61 14.11 -3.85
CA LYS A 745 12.68 14.13 -2.39
C LYS A 745 14.02 14.67 -1.87
N CYS A 746 14.98 14.94 -2.75
CA CYS A 746 16.31 15.34 -2.34
C CYS A 746 16.30 16.68 -1.62
N GLY A 747 16.67 16.70 -0.34
CA GLY A 747 16.83 17.93 0.47
C GLY A 747 17.99 18.81 0.01
N ASN A 748 18.98 18.23 -0.68
CA ASN A 748 20.17 18.92 -1.18
C ASN A 748 20.03 19.46 -2.62
N GLY A 749 18.82 19.33 -3.23
CA GLY A 749 18.60 19.83 -4.60
C GLY A 749 19.34 19.02 -5.67
N ASN A 750 19.52 17.72 -5.47
CA ASN A 750 20.22 16.81 -6.38
C ASN A 750 21.70 17.17 -6.64
N ASP A 751 22.41 17.69 -5.63
CA ASP A 751 23.82 18.10 -5.73
C ASP A 751 24.60 17.68 -4.48
N PRO A 752 25.80 17.02 -4.61
CA PRO A 752 26.36 16.50 -5.87
C PRO A 752 25.72 15.17 -6.30
N LEU A 753 25.67 14.92 -7.60
CA LEU A 753 25.35 13.61 -8.19
C LEU A 753 26.41 13.24 -9.23
N ASP A 754 26.93 12.02 -9.17
CA ASP A 754 27.82 11.46 -10.19
C ASP A 754 27.27 10.12 -10.70
N LYS A 755 26.61 10.18 -11.83
CA LYS A 755 25.96 9.02 -12.47
C LYS A 755 26.97 7.94 -12.85
N ALA A 756 28.09 8.33 -13.47
CA ALA A 756 29.09 7.38 -13.97
C ALA A 756 29.82 6.68 -12.81
N ALA A 757 30.19 7.43 -11.78
CA ALA A 757 30.80 6.88 -10.58
C ALA A 757 29.83 6.00 -9.79
N ALA A 758 28.51 6.30 -9.79
CA ALA A 758 27.50 5.45 -9.15
C ALA A 758 27.40 4.05 -9.80
N VAL A 759 27.52 3.95 -11.13
CA VAL A 759 27.56 2.66 -11.82
C VAL A 759 28.78 1.85 -11.39
N ARG A 760 29.97 2.49 -11.37
CA ARG A 760 31.21 1.83 -10.94
C ARG A 760 31.15 1.37 -9.48
N LEU A 761 30.56 2.21 -8.61
CA LEU A 761 30.37 1.89 -7.19
C LEU A 761 29.47 0.66 -6.99
N LEU A 762 28.37 0.58 -7.75
CA LEU A 762 27.48 -0.59 -7.70
C LEU A 762 28.11 -1.81 -8.36
N ASP A 763 28.91 -1.65 -9.42
CA ASP A 763 29.64 -2.75 -10.06
C ASP A 763 30.59 -3.43 -9.08
N VAL A 764 31.44 -2.67 -8.37
CA VAL A 764 32.41 -3.24 -7.43
C VAL A 764 31.73 -3.87 -6.22
N LEU A 765 30.61 -3.31 -5.76
CA LEU A 765 29.80 -3.90 -4.69
C LEU A 765 29.19 -5.24 -5.13
N LEU A 766 28.59 -5.31 -6.33
CA LEU A 766 27.91 -6.49 -6.85
C LEU A 766 28.86 -7.64 -7.22
N VAL A 767 30.10 -7.35 -7.59
CA VAL A 767 31.12 -8.40 -7.82
C VAL A 767 31.33 -9.24 -6.55
N GLY A 768 31.24 -8.64 -5.38
CA GLY A 768 31.33 -9.31 -4.08
C GLY A 768 30.05 -9.97 -3.58
N ALA A 769 28.92 -9.81 -4.27
CA ALA A 769 27.66 -10.39 -3.83
C ALA A 769 27.73 -11.92 -3.83
N PRO A 770 27.22 -12.62 -2.78
CA PRO A 770 27.14 -14.07 -2.79
C PRO A 770 26.28 -14.52 -3.98
N ALA A 771 26.76 -15.52 -4.75
CA ALA A 771 25.99 -16.05 -5.87
C ALA A 771 24.60 -16.46 -5.39
N ALA A 772 23.56 -15.98 -6.09
CA ALA A 772 22.18 -16.26 -5.74
C ALA A 772 22.01 -17.76 -5.53
N ALA A 773 21.67 -18.18 -4.32
CA ALA A 773 21.12 -19.50 -4.12
C ALA A 773 19.91 -19.56 -5.04
N GLY A 774 19.94 -20.45 -6.06
CA GLY A 774 18.91 -20.59 -7.08
C GLY A 774 17.53 -20.52 -6.44
N PRO A 775 16.42 -20.27 -7.18
CA PRO A 775 15.13 -19.92 -6.62
C PRO A 775 14.74 -20.90 -5.51
N THR A 776 15.17 -20.62 -4.30
CA THR A 776 14.62 -21.25 -3.11
C THR A 776 13.18 -20.76 -3.08
N GLY A 777 12.26 -21.71 -3.24
CA GLY A 777 10.83 -21.48 -3.09
C GLY A 777 10.54 -20.68 -1.83
N PRO A 778 9.38 -20.08 -1.72
CA PRO A 778 9.01 -19.13 -0.69
C PRO A 778 9.28 -19.71 0.68
N ASP A 779 10.12 -19.01 1.44
CA ASP A 779 10.40 -19.19 2.87
C ASP A 779 10.19 -20.62 3.41
N GLY A 780 11.23 -21.47 3.32
CA GLY A 780 11.49 -22.68 4.13
C GLY A 780 10.30 -23.45 4.71
N ALA A 781 9.33 -23.89 3.90
CA ALA A 781 8.40 -24.93 4.30
C ALA A 781 8.74 -26.20 3.53
N ALA A 782 9.33 -27.19 4.21
CA ALA A 782 9.51 -28.54 3.70
C ALA A 782 8.14 -29.08 3.23
N GLY A 783 8.01 -29.37 1.93
CA GLY A 783 6.85 -30.05 1.38
C GLY A 783 6.77 -31.48 1.90
N PRO A 784 5.57 -32.09 1.99
CA PRO A 784 5.41 -33.44 2.44
C PRO A 784 6.00 -34.42 1.40
N THR A 785 7.04 -35.14 1.80
CA THR A 785 7.53 -36.30 1.08
C THR A 785 6.50 -37.42 1.21
N GLY A 786 5.95 -37.89 0.09
CA GLY A 786 5.15 -39.09 0.01
C GLY A 786 5.89 -40.36 0.47
N PRO A 787 5.17 -41.44 0.80
CA PRO A 787 5.74 -42.60 1.47
C PRO A 787 6.70 -43.39 0.56
N ARG A 788 7.93 -43.56 1.01
CA ARG A 788 8.84 -44.62 0.51
C ARG A 788 8.90 -45.76 1.56
N GLU A 789 8.72 -46.98 1.08
CA GLU A 789 8.84 -48.21 1.83
C GLU A 789 10.27 -48.47 2.39
N PRO A 790 10.42 -49.32 3.43
CA PRO A 790 11.63 -49.40 4.21
C PRO A 790 12.66 -50.40 3.65
N ALA A 791 13.91 -50.03 3.70
CA ALA A 791 15.02 -50.98 3.59
C ALA A 791 16.11 -50.65 4.63
N GLY A 792 16.28 -51.57 5.59
CA GLY A 792 17.54 -52.09 6.13
C GLY A 792 18.39 -51.15 7.00
N GLU A 793 18.45 -51.54 8.29
CA GLU A 793 19.36 -51.11 9.35
C GLU A 793 20.84 -51.06 8.97
N THR A 794 21.59 -50.08 9.46
CA THR A 794 22.70 -50.22 10.43
C THR A 794 23.37 -48.88 10.77
N GLY A 795 23.31 -48.51 12.02
CA GLY A 795 24.38 -48.07 12.92
C GLY A 795 25.10 -46.73 12.72
N LYS A 796 24.87 -45.87 13.64
CA LYS A 796 25.77 -45.06 14.50
C LYS A 796 25.38 -43.60 14.60
N ALA A 797 25.16 -43.22 15.85
CA ALA A 797 24.97 -41.87 16.32
C ALA A 797 26.19 -40.97 16.06
N ALA A 798 25.96 -39.73 15.67
CA ALA A 798 26.74 -38.54 16.00
C ALA A 798 25.91 -37.29 15.79
N ASP A 799 25.64 -36.64 16.86
CA ASP A 799 25.62 -35.22 17.20
C ASP A 799 24.85 -34.22 16.31
N ALA A 800 23.95 -33.58 17.01
CA ALA A 800 23.38 -32.24 16.94
C ALA A 800 23.90 -31.32 15.81
N GLY A 801 23.06 -31.09 14.81
CA GLY A 801 23.10 -29.91 13.94
C GLY A 801 22.03 -28.92 14.37
N GLU A 802 22.43 -27.80 14.93
CA GLU A 802 21.62 -26.66 15.33
C GLU A 802 20.76 -26.20 14.17
N ALA A 803 19.45 -26.12 14.42
CA ALA A 803 18.53 -25.39 13.58
C ALA A 803 18.86 -23.88 13.70
N ALA A 804 19.16 -23.22 12.58
CA ALA A 804 19.37 -21.79 12.53
C ALA A 804 18.12 -21.06 13.07
N PRO A 805 18.28 -20.15 14.04
CA PRO A 805 17.15 -19.42 14.59
C PRO A 805 16.61 -18.43 13.56
N THR A 806 15.31 -18.40 13.39
CA THR A 806 14.58 -17.26 12.81
C THR A 806 14.76 -16.08 13.75
N HIS A 807 15.71 -15.19 13.45
CA HIS A 807 15.94 -13.98 14.25
C HIS A 807 14.79 -12.99 14.02
N THR A 808 13.80 -13.02 14.91
CA THR A 808 12.96 -11.87 15.22
C THR A 808 13.81 -10.88 16.03
N ALA A 809 13.72 -9.57 15.75
CA ALA A 809 14.35 -8.53 16.54
C ALA A 809 14.15 -8.79 18.04
N ASP A 810 15.16 -8.54 18.88
CA ASP A 810 15.05 -8.78 20.32
C ASP A 810 13.89 -7.96 20.89
N PRO A 811 12.80 -8.59 21.36
CA PRO A 811 11.64 -7.88 21.91
C PRO A 811 11.97 -6.98 23.10
N ALA A 812 13.07 -7.28 23.83
CA ALA A 812 13.54 -6.48 24.95
C ALA A 812 14.23 -5.19 24.50
N GLU A 813 14.83 -5.17 23.31
CA GLU A 813 15.47 -3.99 22.74
C GLU A 813 14.41 -3.05 22.14
N ALA A 814 13.42 -3.59 21.47
CA ALA A 814 12.25 -2.85 20.99
C ALA A 814 11.46 -2.23 22.17
N ALA A 815 11.33 -2.94 23.28
CA ALA A 815 10.72 -2.41 24.50
C ALA A 815 11.53 -1.25 25.09
N ARG A 816 12.88 -1.33 25.07
CA ARG A 816 13.77 -0.24 25.51
C ARG A 816 13.74 0.97 24.58
N ALA A 817 13.51 0.79 23.28
CA ALA A 817 13.35 1.88 22.32
C ALA A 817 12.10 2.72 22.64
N ILE A 818 10.98 2.07 22.95
CA ILE A 818 9.74 2.75 23.38
C ILE A 818 9.95 3.52 24.70
N GLU A 819 10.78 3.04 25.62
CA GLU A 819 11.08 3.71 26.89
C GLU A 819 11.86 5.03 26.73
N ARG A 820 12.64 5.18 25.68
CA ARG A 820 13.53 6.33 25.45
C ARG A 820 12.89 7.45 24.64
N GLU A 821 11.77 7.22 23.98
CA GLU A 821 11.10 8.23 23.13
C GLU A 821 10.38 9.33 23.91
N GLU A 822 10.04 9.11 25.18
CA GLU A 822 9.47 10.13 26.04
C GLU A 822 10.46 10.41 27.20
N GLY A 823 11.21 11.51 27.12
CA GLY A 823 11.97 12.05 28.23
C GLY A 823 11.07 12.30 29.44
N PRO A 824 11.64 12.42 30.66
CA PRO A 824 10.82 12.64 31.86
C PRO A 824 10.03 13.94 31.73
N ASP A 825 8.71 13.83 31.83
CA ASP A 825 7.79 14.97 31.98
C ASP A 825 8.09 15.64 33.34
N GLU A 826 8.98 16.64 33.34
CA GLU A 826 9.24 17.49 34.48
C GLU A 826 8.04 18.42 34.70
N GLY A 827 6.94 17.84 35.14
CA GLY A 827 5.79 18.52 35.71
C GLY A 827 6.04 18.97 37.15
N GLY A 828 6.93 19.91 37.34
CA GLY A 828 7.15 20.56 38.62
C GLY A 828 5.96 21.47 38.96
N ARG A 829 5.02 20.93 39.74
CA ARG A 829 4.09 21.76 40.52
C ARG A 829 4.83 22.39 41.68
N THR A 830 5.21 23.64 41.57
CA THR A 830 5.36 24.51 42.75
C THR A 830 4.11 25.35 42.88
N GLY A 831 3.30 25.01 43.88
CA GLY A 831 2.24 25.90 44.34
C GLY A 831 2.84 26.98 45.24
N GLU A 832 2.40 28.22 44.99
CA GLU A 832 2.35 29.29 46.05
C GLU A 832 1.33 30.35 45.59
N GLY A 833 0.26 30.51 46.34
CA GLY A 833 -0.07 31.63 47.17
C GLY A 833 -0.74 32.79 46.45
N SER A 834 -2.09 32.87 46.43
CA SER A 834 -2.81 34.16 46.34
C SER A 834 -2.44 35.10 47.47
N PRO A 835 -2.52 36.46 47.25
CA PRO A 835 -3.75 37.13 47.67
C PRO A 835 -4.18 38.36 46.82
N GLY A 836 -5.49 38.50 46.60
CA GLY A 836 -6.33 39.61 46.90
C GLY A 836 -6.30 40.93 46.14
N ALA A 837 -7.47 41.27 45.57
CA ALA A 837 -8.15 42.56 45.51
C ALA A 837 -7.62 43.68 44.60
N SER A 838 -8.30 43.98 43.54
CA SER A 838 -9.19 45.10 43.28
C SER A 838 -9.79 44.99 41.87
#